data_c09227b78a6b665a961c79919122fcd6
#
_entry.id   c09227b78a6b665a961c79919122fcd6
#
_cell.length_a   1.000
_cell.length_b   1.000
_cell.length_c   1.000
_cell.angle_alpha   90.00
_cell.angle_beta   90.00
_cell.angle_gamma   90.00
#
_symmetry.space_group_name_H-M   'P 1'
#
loop_
_entity.id
_entity.type
_entity.pdbx_description
1 polymer ?
#
loop_
_entity_poly.entity_id
_entity_poly.type
_entity_poly.pdbx_seq_one_letter_code
_entity_poly.pdbx_strand_id
1 'polypeptide(L)'
;MNKIIRKQQFSEKVFCIEVEAPLIARSCRPGNFIIVRVDNHSERVPYTIAKSDPVKGTLTMVIQEVGRSSTKLCQLNEGDEIVDIVGPLGTPSHIENYGTIICAGGGIGIAAILPILTALKKAGNRVISVLAGRTKELVIMVDDVKKYSDEVIIMTDDGSYGEKGVITVGVEKVIQREHVDKVLAIGPPIMMKFTSLLAKKYGIPNDVSLNTIMVDGTGMCGACRLTIGGKTRFVCIDGPEFNGDLVDWDEMFKRMGTFKDIETSPNPSEGGECLAENKLGKKAKEKTTDKNNTDKGATDCQKENTAHLSEEMKGDDWRTALRKALKPKERTAIERVKMPELDPAYRAKTRLDEVNIGLTPEMAMQEAKRCLDCPKPSCIEGCPVNIHIPDFIKNIERGDFLEAAKILKETSALPAVCGRVCPQEKQCESRCIHLKMNSPAVAIGYLERFAADYERESGHMALPDVAPANGIKVAVIGSGPAGLSFAGDMAKRGFEVYVFEALHEIGGVLKYGIPEFRLPNKIVDVEIDNLRRIGVHFQTDTIVGKTISIEELKEKGFKGIFVGSGAGLPNFMGIPGENAINILSSNEYLTRVNLMDAANPETDTPIIMGKKVLVIGGGNTAMDSCRTAKRLGGDVTLVYRRSEAEMPARLEEVKHAKEEGINFLTLHNPKEYKTDEKGRVCAAVLDVMKLGEPDASGRCRPELTGETITIDCDQVIVAVGVSPNPLVPKSIKGLELGRKDTIVVNDQMQSSQPEIFAGGDIVRGGATVILAMGDGRRAAANMAEQLLG
;
A
#
# COMPACT_ATOMS: atom_id res chain seq x y z
N MET A 1 -11.53 -13.18 12.77
CA MET A 1 -11.15 -12.24 13.84
C MET A 1 -10.23 -12.98 14.80
N ASN A 2 -9.28 -12.28 15.40
CA ASN A 2 -8.20 -12.91 16.16
C ASN A 2 -8.53 -12.79 17.65
N LYS A 3 -9.08 -13.88 18.24
CA LYS A 3 -9.58 -13.88 19.62
C LYS A 3 -8.43 -14.03 20.63
N ILE A 4 -8.45 -13.24 21.70
CA ILE A 4 -7.53 -13.40 22.84
C ILE A 4 -7.96 -14.61 23.66
N ILE A 5 -7.09 -15.62 23.74
CA ILE A 5 -7.35 -16.87 24.46
C ILE A 5 -6.87 -16.81 25.90
N ARG A 6 -5.76 -16.10 26.12
CA ARG A 6 -5.15 -15.96 27.45
C ARG A 6 -4.43 -14.63 27.57
N LYS A 7 -4.56 -14.02 28.75
CA LYS A 7 -3.81 -12.81 29.14
C LYS A 7 -3.16 -13.04 30.50
N GLN A 8 -1.89 -12.73 30.60
CA GLN A 8 -1.12 -12.80 31.83
C GLN A 8 -0.33 -11.52 32.03
N GLN A 9 -0.39 -10.95 33.21
CA GLN A 9 0.43 -9.78 33.57
C GLN A 9 1.75 -10.26 34.18
N PHE A 10 2.90 -9.84 33.62
CA PHE A 10 4.22 -10.16 34.15
C PHE A 10 4.73 -9.09 35.13
N SER A 11 4.40 -7.83 34.86
CA SER A 11 4.69 -6.69 35.74
C SER A 11 3.62 -5.60 35.56
N GLU A 12 3.72 -4.49 36.27
CA GLU A 12 2.75 -3.38 36.16
C GLU A 12 2.44 -2.96 34.71
N LYS A 13 3.46 -3.00 33.84
CA LYS A 13 3.38 -2.53 32.46
C LYS A 13 3.77 -3.57 31.41
N VAL A 14 3.90 -4.85 31.78
CA VAL A 14 4.28 -5.91 30.84
C VAL A 14 3.24 -7.03 30.86
N PHE A 15 2.67 -7.31 29.70
CA PHE A 15 1.61 -8.29 29.49
C PHE A 15 2.03 -9.33 28.47
N CYS A 16 1.61 -10.57 28.71
CA CYS A 16 1.72 -11.69 27.80
C CYS A 16 0.31 -12.01 27.29
N ILE A 17 0.12 -11.98 25.99
CA ILE A 17 -1.17 -12.24 25.33
C ILE A 17 -1.02 -13.43 24.37
N GLU A 18 -1.89 -14.44 24.51
CA GLU A 18 -2.05 -15.54 23.58
C GLU A 18 -3.29 -15.31 22.74
N VAL A 19 -3.17 -15.38 21.41
CA VAL A 19 -4.24 -15.04 20.45
C VAL A 19 -4.38 -16.12 19.39
N GLU A 20 -5.62 -16.36 18.92
CA GLU A 20 -5.90 -17.23 17.77
C GLU A 20 -5.40 -16.60 16.47
N ALA A 21 -4.48 -17.28 15.78
CA ALA A 21 -3.98 -16.93 14.47
C ALA A 21 -3.42 -18.19 13.76
N PRO A 22 -4.29 -19.13 13.37
CA PRO A 22 -3.86 -20.49 12.98
C PRO A 22 -2.97 -20.53 11.74
N LEU A 23 -3.19 -19.65 10.77
CA LEU A 23 -2.35 -19.58 9.57
C LEU A 23 -0.93 -19.13 9.92
N ILE A 24 -0.81 -18.09 10.76
CA ILE A 24 0.49 -17.56 11.16
C ILE A 24 1.20 -18.54 12.11
N ALA A 25 0.47 -19.13 13.07
CA ALA A 25 1.03 -20.10 14.02
C ALA A 25 1.69 -21.30 13.34
N ARG A 26 1.11 -21.76 12.20
CA ARG A 26 1.64 -22.86 11.41
C ARG A 26 2.84 -22.46 10.57
N SER A 27 2.88 -21.24 10.06
CA SER A 27 3.87 -20.79 9.07
C SER A 27 5.05 -20.02 9.67
N CYS A 28 4.93 -19.52 10.91
CA CYS A 28 6.00 -18.72 11.51
C CYS A 28 7.23 -19.55 11.89
N ARG A 29 8.38 -18.89 11.82
CA ARG A 29 9.69 -19.42 12.17
C ARG A 29 10.39 -18.50 13.19
N PRO A 30 11.40 -18.97 13.92
CA PRO A 30 12.19 -18.13 14.81
C PRO A 30 12.66 -16.85 14.12
N GLY A 31 12.57 -15.70 14.82
CA GLY A 31 12.92 -14.38 14.29
C GLY A 31 11.82 -13.66 13.53
N ASN A 32 10.71 -14.34 13.20
CA ASN A 32 9.56 -13.66 12.61
C ASN A 32 8.82 -12.76 13.63
N PHE A 33 8.14 -11.76 13.10
CA PHE A 33 7.27 -10.86 13.85
C PHE A 33 5.90 -10.74 13.18
N ILE A 34 4.99 -10.05 13.80
CA ILE A 34 3.64 -9.74 13.29
C ILE A 34 3.40 -8.24 13.39
N ILE A 35 2.46 -7.74 12.58
CA ILE A 35 1.87 -6.42 12.78
C ILE A 35 0.46 -6.61 13.32
N VAL A 36 0.12 -5.84 14.36
CA VAL A 36 -1.17 -5.86 15.02
C VAL A 36 -1.85 -4.50 14.87
N ARG A 37 -3.15 -4.50 14.57
CA ARG A 37 -4.05 -3.35 14.63
C ARG A 37 -5.23 -3.70 15.53
N VAL A 38 -5.36 -3.00 16.65
CA VAL A 38 -6.31 -3.35 17.72
C VAL A 38 -7.75 -3.12 17.30
N ASP A 39 -8.04 -1.94 16.73
CA ASP A 39 -9.34 -1.51 16.22
C ASP A 39 -9.18 -0.70 14.93
N ASN A 40 -10.29 -0.23 14.36
CA ASN A 40 -10.28 0.50 13.09
C ASN A 40 -9.60 1.89 13.15
N HIS A 41 -9.39 2.44 14.34
CA HIS A 41 -8.73 3.73 14.58
C HIS A 41 -7.28 3.57 15.01
N SER A 42 -6.86 2.34 15.32
CA SER A 42 -5.51 2.04 15.81
C SER A 42 -4.49 2.04 14.69
N GLU A 43 -3.26 2.43 15.03
CA GLU A 43 -2.12 2.26 14.13
C GLU A 43 -1.71 0.78 14.01
N ARG A 44 -0.89 0.50 13.01
CA ARG A 44 -0.28 -0.81 12.77
C ARG A 44 1.07 -0.89 13.48
N VAL A 45 1.17 -1.77 14.48
CA VAL A 45 2.35 -1.86 15.35
C VAL A 45 3.02 -3.23 15.23
N PRO A 46 4.36 -3.31 15.03
CA PRO A 46 5.07 -4.58 14.99
C PRO A 46 5.26 -5.17 16.40
N TYR A 47 4.99 -6.48 16.54
CA TYR A 47 5.26 -7.26 17.73
C TYR A 47 5.96 -8.57 17.38
N THR A 48 6.94 -8.96 18.19
CA THR A 48 7.65 -10.23 18.01
C THR A 48 6.79 -11.40 18.47
N ILE A 49 6.86 -12.52 17.74
CA ILE A 49 6.26 -13.80 18.14
C ILE A 49 7.15 -14.46 19.19
N ALA A 50 6.71 -14.50 20.46
CA ALA A 50 7.44 -15.12 21.55
C ALA A 50 7.29 -16.66 21.56
N LYS A 51 6.08 -17.15 21.25
CA LYS A 51 5.78 -18.58 21.09
C LYS A 51 4.72 -18.76 20.03
N SER A 52 4.70 -19.93 19.40
CA SER A 52 3.62 -20.38 18.51
C SER A 52 3.25 -21.83 18.84
N ASP A 53 1.97 -22.12 18.76
CA ASP A 53 1.46 -23.50 18.84
C ASP A 53 0.67 -23.81 17.55
N PRO A 54 1.29 -24.51 16.58
CA PRO A 54 0.63 -24.81 15.31
C PRO A 54 -0.54 -25.77 15.45
N VAL A 55 -0.61 -26.57 16.55
CA VAL A 55 -1.70 -27.53 16.81
C VAL A 55 -2.93 -26.79 17.35
N LYS A 56 -2.72 -25.88 18.31
CA LYS A 56 -3.79 -25.05 18.83
C LYS A 56 -4.13 -23.88 17.90
N GLY A 57 -3.25 -23.53 16.98
CA GLY A 57 -3.40 -22.37 16.11
C GLY A 57 -3.23 -21.04 16.84
N THR A 58 -2.39 -20.98 17.87
CA THR A 58 -2.20 -19.80 18.71
C THR A 58 -0.81 -19.21 18.61
N LEU A 59 -0.73 -17.88 18.81
CA LEU A 59 0.51 -17.10 18.94
C LEU A 59 0.57 -16.46 20.33
N THR A 60 1.77 -16.37 20.88
CA THR A 60 2.04 -15.61 22.10
C THR A 60 2.91 -14.41 21.78
N MET A 61 2.49 -13.23 22.20
CA MET A 61 3.27 -11.99 22.16
C MET A 61 3.43 -11.41 23.57
N VAL A 62 4.54 -10.72 23.81
CA VAL A 62 4.79 -9.99 25.06
C VAL A 62 4.84 -8.50 24.73
N ILE A 63 4.04 -7.71 25.44
CA ILE A 63 3.78 -6.31 25.17
C ILE A 63 4.17 -5.49 26.38
N GLN A 64 4.96 -4.45 26.15
CA GLN A 64 5.21 -3.42 27.15
C GLN A 64 4.31 -2.21 26.85
N GLU A 65 3.57 -1.77 27.84
CA GLU A 65 2.75 -0.57 27.77
C GLU A 65 3.63 0.67 27.80
N VAL A 66 3.79 1.33 26.63
CA VAL A 66 4.66 2.51 26.47
C VAL A 66 4.01 3.67 25.71
N GLY A 67 2.95 3.42 24.93
CA GLY A 67 2.24 4.42 24.12
C GLY A 67 0.80 4.01 23.90
N ARG A 68 0.03 4.80 23.15
CA ARG A 68 -1.43 4.60 22.97
C ARG A 68 -1.78 3.20 22.47
N SER A 69 -1.17 2.76 21.40
CA SER A 69 -1.49 1.47 20.77
C SER A 69 -1.17 0.30 21.68
N SER A 70 -0.03 0.32 22.38
CA SER A 70 0.31 -0.70 23.37
C SER A 70 -0.61 -0.65 24.59
N THR A 71 -1.04 0.54 25.03
CA THR A 71 -2.02 0.69 26.12
C THR A 71 -3.38 0.11 25.72
N LYS A 72 -3.90 0.44 24.52
CA LYS A 72 -5.15 -0.15 24.01
C LYS A 72 -5.08 -1.68 23.97
N LEU A 73 -3.99 -2.23 23.44
CA LEU A 73 -3.80 -3.68 23.37
C LEU A 73 -3.72 -4.32 24.78
N CYS A 74 -3.04 -3.68 25.72
CA CYS A 74 -2.95 -4.15 27.10
C CYS A 74 -4.27 -4.03 27.88
N GLN A 75 -5.22 -3.21 27.44
CA GLN A 75 -6.55 -3.09 28.07
C GLN A 75 -7.52 -4.20 27.64
N LEU A 76 -7.29 -4.86 26.48
CA LEU A 76 -8.11 -5.99 26.05
C LEU A 76 -8.04 -7.15 27.04
N ASN A 77 -9.11 -7.94 27.13
CA ASN A 77 -9.25 -9.08 28.03
C ASN A 77 -9.34 -10.40 27.25
N GLU A 78 -9.29 -11.51 27.98
CA GLU A 78 -9.58 -12.84 27.42
C GLU A 78 -11.01 -12.85 26.85
N GLY A 79 -11.14 -13.31 25.62
CA GLY A 79 -12.38 -13.31 24.87
C GLY A 79 -12.59 -12.11 23.94
N ASP A 80 -11.86 -11.01 24.13
CA ASP A 80 -11.88 -9.87 23.22
C ASP A 80 -11.18 -10.21 21.90
N GLU A 81 -11.47 -9.44 20.86
CA GLU A 81 -10.95 -9.67 19.52
C GLU A 81 -10.02 -8.53 19.07
N ILE A 82 -8.92 -8.90 18.41
CA ILE A 82 -8.02 -8.01 17.70
C ILE A 82 -8.46 -7.99 16.24
N VAL A 83 -8.63 -6.80 15.66
CA VAL A 83 -9.16 -6.64 14.31
C VAL A 83 -8.22 -7.25 13.27
N ASP A 84 -6.93 -6.88 13.27
CA ASP A 84 -5.97 -7.41 12.32
C ASP A 84 -4.70 -7.93 12.99
N ILE A 85 -4.26 -9.09 12.52
CA ILE A 85 -2.93 -9.65 12.78
C ILE A 85 -2.35 -10.13 11.46
N VAL A 86 -1.28 -9.47 11.02
CA VAL A 86 -0.61 -9.76 9.74
C VAL A 86 0.73 -10.41 9.98
N GLY A 87 1.00 -11.50 9.29
CA GLY A 87 2.27 -12.21 9.41
C GLY A 87 2.25 -13.63 8.82
N PRO A 88 3.33 -14.39 9.04
CA PRO A 88 4.59 -13.97 9.68
C PRO A 88 5.40 -13.02 8.79
N LEU A 89 6.02 -12.02 9.40
CA LEU A 89 6.81 -10.99 8.73
C LEU A 89 8.30 -11.16 9.05
N GLY A 90 9.13 -10.45 8.29
CA GLY A 90 10.58 -10.53 8.40
C GLY A 90 11.19 -11.79 7.78
N THR A 91 12.51 -11.80 7.71
CA THR A 91 13.30 -12.98 7.33
C THR A 91 13.55 -13.81 8.58
N PRO A 92 13.29 -15.12 8.57
CA PRO A 92 13.60 -15.97 9.72
C PRO A 92 15.08 -15.94 10.08
N SER A 93 15.38 -16.13 11.36
CA SER A 93 16.76 -16.26 11.86
C SER A 93 17.49 -17.40 11.17
N HIS A 94 18.75 -17.18 10.86
CA HIS A 94 19.62 -18.23 10.35
C HIS A 94 20.03 -19.17 11.48
N ILE A 95 19.56 -20.42 11.43
CA ILE A 95 19.79 -21.43 12.47
C ILE A 95 20.74 -22.50 11.94
N GLU A 96 21.92 -22.58 12.55
CA GLU A 96 22.92 -23.62 12.29
C GLU A 96 23.71 -23.91 13.56
N ASN A 97 24.59 -24.89 13.54
CA ASN A 97 25.51 -25.15 14.64
C ASN A 97 26.76 -24.26 14.50
N TYR A 98 26.76 -23.16 15.24
CA TYR A 98 27.90 -22.22 15.32
C TYR A 98 28.98 -22.66 16.33
N GLY A 99 28.62 -23.53 17.30
CA GLY A 99 29.44 -23.84 18.46
C GLY A 99 28.91 -23.24 19.76
N THR A 100 29.65 -22.36 20.42
CA THR A 100 29.20 -21.64 21.62
C THR A 100 28.61 -20.28 21.23
N ILE A 101 27.33 -20.06 21.56
CA ILE A 101 26.63 -18.81 21.25
C ILE A 101 26.11 -18.13 22.52
N ILE A 102 26.33 -16.81 22.61
CA ILE A 102 25.71 -15.97 23.61
C ILE A 102 24.39 -15.41 23.06
N CYS A 103 23.28 -15.67 23.74
CA CYS A 103 21.98 -15.08 23.49
C CYS A 103 21.69 -13.99 24.54
N ALA A 104 21.89 -12.72 24.18
CA ALA A 104 21.75 -11.56 25.05
C ALA A 104 20.36 -10.94 24.91
N GLY A 105 19.48 -11.11 25.90
CA GLY A 105 18.10 -10.63 25.92
C GLY A 105 17.86 -9.53 26.94
N GLY A 106 17.33 -8.35 26.53
CA GLY A 106 17.04 -7.23 27.42
C GLY A 106 15.57 -6.85 27.49
N GLY A 107 14.98 -6.78 28.70
CA GLY A 107 13.58 -6.44 28.90
C GLY A 107 12.64 -7.35 28.12
N ILE A 108 11.71 -6.78 27.32
CA ILE A 108 10.81 -7.59 26.47
C ILE A 108 11.56 -8.35 25.35
N GLY A 109 12.80 -7.98 25.02
CA GLY A 109 13.65 -8.72 24.08
C GLY A 109 13.97 -10.14 24.55
N ILE A 110 13.80 -10.46 25.84
CA ILE A 110 13.89 -11.83 26.36
C ILE A 110 12.82 -12.74 25.74
N ALA A 111 11.62 -12.22 25.54
CA ALA A 111 10.55 -12.94 24.86
C ALA A 111 10.87 -13.14 23.36
N ALA A 112 11.48 -12.15 22.73
CA ALA A 112 11.85 -12.17 21.33
C ALA A 112 12.98 -13.17 21.03
N ILE A 113 13.97 -13.29 21.92
CA ILE A 113 15.10 -14.20 21.74
C ILE A 113 14.73 -15.67 22.01
N LEU A 114 13.67 -15.95 22.77
CA LEU A 114 13.28 -17.29 23.20
C LEU A 114 13.07 -18.28 22.04
N PRO A 115 12.32 -17.98 20.97
CA PRO A 115 12.17 -18.91 19.86
C PRO A 115 13.48 -19.18 19.12
N ILE A 116 14.37 -18.19 19.06
CA ILE A 116 15.65 -18.28 18.36
C ILE A 116 16.61 -19.17 19.16
N LEU A 117 16.81 -18.88 20.44
CA LEU A 117 17.69 -19.68 21.30
C LEU A 117 17.19 -21.14 21.42
N THR A 118 15.88 -21.35 21.40
CA THR A 118 15.28 -22.69 21.38
C THR A 118 15.67 -23.45 20.10
N ALA A 119 15.62 -22.79 18.95
CA ALA A 119 16.03 -23.39 17.68
C ALA A 119 17.55 -23.63 17.62
N LEU A 120 18.35 -22.68 18.08
CA LEU A 120 19.82 -22.81 18.17
C LEU A 120 20.24 -23.98 19.08
N LYS A 121 19.57 -24.13 20.22
CA LYS A 121 19.80 -25.28 21.11
C LYS A 121 19.50 -26.60 20.43
N LYS A 122 18.37 -26.68 19.71
CA LYS A 122 17.99 -27.88 18.95
C LYS A 122 18.97 -28.20 17.80
N ALA A 123 19.62 -27.16 17.24
CA ALA A 123 20.65 -27.32 16.20
C ALA A 123 22.02 -27.77 16.76
N GLY A 124 22.12 -28.01 18.07
CA GLY A 124 23.33 -28.56 18.71
C GLY A 124 24.30 -27.52 19.26
N ASN A 125 23.94 -26.26 19.33
CA ASN A 125 24.76 -25.21 19.93
C ASN A 125 24.84 -25.35 21.46
N ARG A 126 26.00 -24.96 22.04
CA ARG A 126 26.09 -24.57 23.43
C ARG A 126 25.52 -23.13 23.57
N VAL A 127 24.36 -23.02 24.20
CA VAL A 127 23.64 -21.75 24.37
C VAL A 127 23.86 -21.18 25.76
N ILE A 128 24.49 -20.03 25.86
CA ILE A 128 24.62 -19.25 27.08
C ILE A 128 23.72 -18.03 26.98
N SER A 129 22.70 -17.95 27.82
CA SER A 129 21.78 -16.83 27.85
C SER A 129 22.16 -15.79 28.88
N VAL A 130 22.32 -14.54 28.43
CA VAL A 130 22.53 -13.40 29.32
C VAL A 130 21.27 -12.54 29.29
N LEU A 131 20.52 -12.52 30.39
CA LEU A 131 19.23 -11.84 30.49
C LEU A 131 19.39 -10.58 31.34
N ALA A 132 18.85 -9.46 30.88
CA ALA A 132 18.96 -8.21 31.63
C ALA A 132 17.65 -7.43 31.71
N GLY A 133 17.48 -6.72 32.81
CA GLY A 133 16.39 -5.77 33.06
C GLY A 133 16.82 -4.67 34.04
N ARG A 134 16.05 -3.58 34.10
CA ARG A 134 16.28 -2.56 35.11
C ARG A 134 16.06 -3.10 36.53
N THR A 135 14.99 -3.89 36.68
CA THR A 135 14.58 -4.53 37.93
C THR A 135 14.21 -5.98 37.68
N LYS A 136 14.02 -6.74 38.75
CA LYS A 136 13.61 -8.16 38.75
C LYS A 136 12.35 -8.38 37.89
N GLU A 137 11.36 -7.51 38.00
CA GLU A 137 10.06 -7.63 37.35
C GLU A 137 10.15 -7.51 35.82
N LEU A 138 11.26 -6.92 35.30
CA LEU A 138 11.50 -6.77 33.86
C LEU A 138 12.37 -7.88 33.27
N VAL A 139 12.84 -8.82 34.09
CA VAL A 139 13.54 -10.04 33.63
C VAL A 139 12.50 -11.16 33.54
N ILE A 140 11.84 -11.24 32.39
CA ILE A 140 10.68 -12.10 32.15
C ILE A 140 11.07 -13.46 31.60
N MET A 141 10.16 -14.46 31.66
CA MET A 141 10.27 -15.77 31.02
C MET A 141 11.55 -16.56 31.34
N VAL A 142 12.17 -16.33 32.49
CA VAL A 142 13.45 -16.94 32.88
C VAL A 142 13.37 -18.46 32.86
N ASP A 143 12.29 -19.05 33.38
CA ASP A 143 12.14 -20.52 33.44
C ASP A 143 11.96 -21.15 32.05
N ASP A 144 11.38 -20.41 31.09
CA ASP A 144 11.31 -20.87 29.72
C ASP A 144 12.69 -20.82 29.05
N VAL A 145 13.48 -19.77 29.28
CA VAL A 145 14.85 -19.64 28.77
C VAL A 145 15.77 -20.73 29.35
N LYS A 146 15.67 -21.02 30.65
CA LYS A 146 16.46 -22.09 31.31
C LYS A 146 16.28 -23.45 30.67
N LYS A 147 15.10 -23.77 30.12
CA LYS A 147 14.84 -25.07 29.48
C LYS A 147 15.70 -25.30 28.21
N TYR A 148 16.15 -24.23 27.57
CA TYR A 148 16.85 -24.29 26.28
C TYR A 148 18.23 -23.63 26.31
N SER A 149 18.75 -23.33 27.51
CA SER A 149 20.08 -22.77 27.69
C SER A 149 20.92 -23.70 28.55
N ASP A 150 22.22 -23.85 28.24
CA ASP A 150 23.18 -24.56 29.06
C ASP A 150 23.54 -23.78 30.29
N GLU A 151 23.50 -22.47 30.20
CA GLU A 151 23.75 -21.54 31.29
C GLU A 151 22.91 -20.29 31.15
N VAL A 152 22.43 -19.73 32.26
CA VAL A 152 21.68 -18.48 32.28
C VAL A 152 22.28 -17.54 33.29
N ILE A 153 22.77 -16.39 32.84
CA ILE A 153 23.27 -15.28 33.63
C ILE A 153 22.22 -14.18 33.68
N ILE A 154 21.90 -13.71 34.87
CA ILE A 154 20.88 -12.67 35.07
C ILE A 154 21.58 -11.41 35.62
N MET A 155 21.28 -10.28 34.96
CA MET A 155 21.79 -8.97 35.31
C MET A 155 20.64 -8.01 35.60
N THR A 156 20.70 -7.22 36.65
CA THR A 156 19.75 -6.10 36.87
C THR A 156 20.50 -4.84 37.25
N ASP A 157 20.03 -3.69 36.76
CA ASP A 157 20.68 -2.40 37.00
C ASP A 157 20.71 -2.06 38.50
N ASP A 158 19.62 -2.40 39.21
CA ASP A 158 19.46 -2.16 40.65
C ASP A 158 20.04 -3.26 41.55
N GLY A 159 20.34 -4.46 41.00
CA GLY A 159 20.82 -5.61 41.80
C GLY A 159 19.68 -6.39 42.45
N SER A 160 18.40 -6.17 42.10
CA SER A 160 17.25 -6.85 42.68
C SER A 160 17.12 -8.32 42.29
N TYR A 161 17.79 -8.75 41.21
CA TYR A 161 17.80 -10.14 40.77
C TYR A 161 19.07 -10.47 39.97
N GLY A 162 19.72 -11.56 40.37
CA GLY A 162 21.03 -11.96 39.80
C GLY A 162 22.15 -11.02 40.20
N GLU A 163 23.02 -10.67 39.25
CA GLU A 163 24.13 -9.77 39.48
C GLU A 163 23.77 -8.31 39.17
N LYS A 164 24.27 -7.38 39.92
CA LYS A 164 24.09 -5.95 39.64
C LYS A 164 24.98 -5.51 38.47
N GLY A 165 24.35 -4.89 37.47
CA GLY A 165 25.04 -4.34 36.31
C GLY A 165 24.23 -4.46 35.02
N VAL A 166 24.81 -3.92 33.95
CA VAL A 166 24.23 -3.96 32.61
C VAL A 166 24.61 -5.25 31.85
N ILE A 167 23.86 -5.61 30.82
CA ILE A 167 24.01 -6.86 30.06
C ILE A 167 25.43 -7.09 29.54
N THR A 168 26.14 -6.04 29.11
CA THR A 168 27.49 -6.12 28.57
C THR A 168 28.49 -6.66 29.59
N VAL A 169 28.29 -6.43 30.89
CA VAL A 169 29.13 -7.00 31.95
C VAL A 169 28.97 -8.52 31.98
N GLY A 170 27.75 -9.05 31.92
CA GLY A 170 27.50 -10.48 31.86
C GLY A 170 28.06 -11.13 30.60
N VAL A 171 27.87 -10.47 29.43
CA VAL A 171 28.41 -10.94 28.14
C VAL A 171 29.95 -10.98 28.18
N GLU A 172 30.61 -9.92 28.70
CA GLU A 172 32.09 -9.85 28.79
C GLU A 172 32.66 -10.92 29.70
N LYS A 173 32.01 -11.22 30.83
CA LYS A 173 32.39 -12.33 31.74
C LYS A 173 32.43 -13.68 31.02
N VAL A 174 31.45 -13.97 30.16
CA VAL A 174 31.44 -15.21 29.38
C VAL A 174 32.57 -15.22 28.39
N ILE A 175 32.76 -14.13 27.63
CA ILE A 175 33.82 -14.02 26.61
C ILE A 175 35.22 -14.17 27.22
N GLN A 176 35.44 -13.65 28.46
CA GLN A 176 36.71 -13.79 29.15
C GLN A 176 36.96 -15.18 29.70
N ARG A 177 35.90 -15.97 29.94
CA ARG A 177 35.95 -17.28 30.57
C ARG A 177 36.13 -18.42 29.58
N GLU A 178 35.47 -18.31 28.43
CA GLU A 178 35.44 -19.38 27.41
C GLU A 178 35.35 -18.82 25.98
N HIS A 179 35.67 -19.66 25.00
CA HIS A 179 35.57 -19.30 23.61
C HIS A 179 34.12 -19.15 23.21
N VAL A 180 33.79 -18.06 22.50
CA VAL A 180 32.43 -17.73 22.00
C VAL A 180 32.52 -17.54 20.48
N ASP A 181 31.70 -18.27 19.75
CA ASP A 181 31.69 -18.27 18.29
C ASP A 181 30.75 -17.19 17.73
N LYS A 182 29.67 -16.83 18.47
CA LYS A 182 28.70 -15.83 18.03
C LYS A 182 27.97 -15.16 19.20
N VAL A 183 27.58 -13.91 19.02
CA VAL A 183 26.69 -13.18 19.92
C VAL A 183 25.43 -12.78 19.17
N LEU A 184 24.25 -13.05 19.76
CA LEU A 184 22.95 -12.55 19.29
C LEU A 184 22.38 -11.63 20.38
N ALA A 185 22.02 -10.39 20.03
CA ALA A 185 21.46 -9.44 20.98
C ALA A 185 20.08 -8.91 20.55
N ILE A 186 19.10 -9.00 21.45
CA ILE A 186 17.73 -8.52 21.21
C ILE A 186 17.25 -7.75 22.44
N GLY A 187 16.83 -6.51 22.25
CA GLY A 187 16.35 -5.67 23.35
C GLY A 187 16.36 -4.18 22.99
N PRO A 188 16.44 -3.30 23.97
CA PRO A 188 16.54 -1.87 23.71
C PRO A 188 17.71 -1.52 22.77
N PRO A 189 17.55 -0.59 21.82
CA PRO A 189 18.58 -0.28 20.82
C PRO A 189 19.94 0.09 21.41
N ILE A 190 19.93 0.80 22.53
CA ILE A 190 21.18 1.17 23.24
C ILE A 190 21.91 -0.09 23.75
N MET A 191 21.17 -1.09 24.25
CA MET A 191 21.72 -2.37 24.69
C MET A 191 22.34 -3.12 23.50
N MET A 192 21.64 -3.22 22.39
CA MET A 192 22.11 -3.89 21.18
C MET A 192 23.38 -3.23 20.64
N LYS A 193 23.40 -1.89 20.57
CA LYS A 193 24.59 -1.10 20.17
C LYS A 193 25.81 -1.48 21.00
N PHE A 194 25.72 -1.41 22.34
CA PHE A 194 26.87 -1.67 23.20
C PHE A 194 27.28 -3.14 23.25
N THR A 195 26.34 -4.08 23.13
CA THR A 195 26.65 -5.50 23.01
C THR A 195 27.38 -5.79 21.69
N SER A 196 26.96 -5.19 20.59
CA SER A 196 27.64 -5.29 19.29
C SER A 196 29.08 -4.70 19.37
N LEU A 197 29.26 -3.51 19.93
CA LEU A 197 30.57 -2.90 20.11
C LEU A 197 31.48 -3.76 20.98
N LEU A 198 30.93 -4.42 21.98
CA LEU A 198 31.69 -5.34 22.84
C LEU A 198 32.13 -6.59 22.06
N ALA A 199 31.22 -7.25 21.34
CA ALA A 199 31.52 -8.38 20.47
C ALA A 199 32.62 -8.02 19.45
N LYS A 200 32.49 -6.87 18.80
CA LYS A 200 33.49 -6.34 17.86
C LYS A 200 34.88 -6.15 18.51
N LYS A 201 34.91 -5.63 19.73
CA LYS A 201 36.18 -5.47 20.50
C LYS A 201 36.94 -6.79 20.65
N TYR A 202 36.21 -7.90 20.78
CA TYR A 202 36.75 -9.24 20.90
C TYR A 202 36.82 -10.03 19.59
N GLY A 203 36.44 -9.41 18.45
CA GLY A 203 36.49 -10.05 17.14
C GLY A 203 35.44 -11.16 16.94
N ILE A 204 34.34 -11.11 17.71
CA ILE A 204 33.30 -12.13 17.69
C ILE A 204 32.18 -11.67 16.74
N PRO A 205 31.74 -12.51 15.78
CA PRO A 205 30.56 -12.24 14.94
C PRO A 205 29.33 -11.96 15.78
N ASN A 206 28.58 -10.92 15.42
CA ASN A 206 27.39 -10.57 16.17
C ASN A 206 26.21 -10.18 15.28
N ASP A 207 25.02 -10.60 15.68
CA ASP A 207 23.74 -10.20 15.08
C ASP A 207 22.88 -9.48 16.10
N VAL A 208 22.07 -8.53 15.59
CA VAL A 208 21.12 -7.76 16.37
C VAL A 208 19.75 -7.78 15.67
N SER A 209 18.67 -7.88 16.43
CA SER A 209 17.30 -7.82 15.89
C SER A 209 16.74 -6.41 16.07
N LEU A 210 16.63 -5.68 14.97
CA LEU A 210 16.28 -4.25 14.97
C LEU A 210 14.76 -4.03 15.06
N ASN A 211 14.37 -3.02 15.83
CA ASN A 211 13.00 -2.59 16.06
C ASN A 211 12.80 -1.15 15.55
N THR A 212 12.60 -0.99 14.26
CA THR A 212 12.32 0.30 13.61
C THR A 212 10.82 0.59 13.53
N ILE A 213 10.46 1.85 13.23
CA ILE A 213 9.07 2.22 12.92
C ILE A 213 8.61 1.45 11.67
N MET A 214 7.44 0.83 11.74
CA MET A 214 6.83 0.07 10.63
C MET A 214 5.36 0.45 10.48
N VAL A 215 4.85 0.43 9.24
CA VAL A 215 3.44 0.66 8.92
C VAL A 215 2.85 -0.55 8.22
N ASP A 216 3.37 -0.93 7.05
CA ASP A 216 2.86 -2.06 6.26
C ASP A 216 3.52 -3.41 6.60
N GLY A 217 4.80 -3.41 6.94
CA GLY A 217 5.57 -4.62 7.27
C GLY A 217 5.98 -5.49 6.10
N THR A 218 5.59 -5.15 4.87
CA THR A 218 5.88 -5.92 3.65
C THR A 218 6.87 -5.23 2.72
N GLY A 219 7.44 -4.09 3.13
CA GLY A 219 8.39 -3.30 2.35
C GLY A 219 7.76 -2.26 1.42
N MET A 220 6.44 -2.14 1.42
CA MET A 220 5.73 -1.24 0.50
C MET A 220 5.90 0.24 0.86
N CYS A 221 5.94 0.59 2.15
CA CYS A 221 5.97 1.99 2.58
C CYS A 221 7.40 2.56 2.74
N GLY A 222 8.38 1.76 3.14
CA GLY A 222 9.76 2.21 3.39
C GLY A 222 9.96 2.98 4.70
N ALA A 223 9.00 2.97 5.62
CA ALA A 223 9.12 3.59 6.94
C ALA A 223 10.27 3.00 7.77
N CYS A 224 10.47 1.69 7.65
CA CYS A 224 11.47 0.93 8.39
C CYS A 224 12.89 1.00 7.81
N ARG A 225 13.15 1.89 6.83
CA ARG A 225 14.47 1.97 6.20
C ARG A 225 15.54 2.42 7.18
N LEU A 226 16.73 1.85 7.03
CA LEU A 226 17.91 2.14 7.82
C LEU A 226 19.18 1.88 7.01
N THR A 227 20.25 2.62 7.28
CA THR A 227 21.55 2.38 6.65
C THR A 227 22.27 1.22 7.33
N ILE A 228 22.52 0.15 6.57
CA ILE A 228 23.24 -1.05 6.98
C ILE A 228 24.39 -1.29 5.99
N GLY A 229 25.63 -1.24 6.46
CA GLY A 229 26.82 -1.40 5.60
C GLY A 229 26.88 -0.35 4.47
N GLY A 230 26.47 0.89 4.75
CA GLY A 230 26.46 1.99 3.80
C GLY A 230 25.36 1.92 2.72
N LYS A 231 24.36 1.03 2.88
CA LYS A 231 23.22 0.89 1.97
C LYS A 231 21.91 0.99 2.71
N THR A 232 20.93 1.64 2.11
CA THR A 232 19.56 1.65 2.64
C THR A 232 18.97 0.24 2.57
N ARG A 233 18.51 -0.28 3.73
CA ARG A 233 17.81 -1.56 3.89
C ARG A 233 16.44 -1.33 4.50
N PHE A 234 15.52 -2.25 4.21
CA PHE A 234 14.17 -2.24 4.79
C PHE A 234 14.07 -3.33 5.83
N VAL A 235 14.04 -2.95 7.10
CA VAL A 235 14.11 -3.89 8.23
C VAL A 235 13.01 -4.95 8.20
N CYS A 236 11.82 -4.61 7.70
CA CYS A 236 10.69 -5.54 7.62
C CYS A 236 10.83 -6.65 6.57
N ILE A 237 11.68 -6.49 5.55
CA ILE A 237 11.88 -7.50 4.49
C ILE A 237 13.31 -8.02 4.41
N ASP A 238 14.32 -7.16 4.67
CA ASP A 238 15.73 -7.57 4.65
C ASP A 238 16.17 -8.17 6.00
N GLY A 239 15.50 -7.81 7.12
CA GLY A 239 15.76 -8.22 8.49
C GLY A 239 14.57 -8.97 9.12
N PRO A 240 14.40 -8.90 10.44
CA PRO A 240 14.91 -7.87 11.37
C PRO A 240 16.35 -8.06 11.86
N GLU A 241 16.96 -9.23 11.62
CA GLU A 241 18.32 -9.51 12.08
C GLU A 241 19.36 -9.02 11.10
N PHE A 242 20.38 -8.34 11.62
CA PHE A 242 21.52 -7.81 10.87
C PHE A 242 22.81 -7.93 11.66
N ASN A 243 23.93 -7.99 10.94
CA ASN A 243 25.25 -7.84 11.57
C ASN A 243 25.34 -6.47 12.26
N GLY A 244 25.49 -6.47 13.58
CA GLY A 244 25.49 -5.27 14.42
C GLY A 244 26.62 -4.29 14.12
N ASP A 245 27.75 -4.77 13.54
CA ASP A 245 28.89 -3.94 13.14
C ASP A 245 28.57 -3.04 11.93
N LEU A 246 27.55 -3.39 11.15
CA LEU A 246 27.16 -2.68 9.93
C LEU A 246 26.03 -1.67 10.13
N VAL A 247 25.38 -1.68 11.29
CA VAL A 247 24.23 -0.82 11.60
C VAL A 247 24.68 0.61 11.85
N ASP A 248 24.06 1.57 11.19
CA ASP A 248 24.17 2.99 11.56
C ASP A 248 23.27 3.27 12.78
N TRP A 249 23.86 3.11 13.96
CA TRP A 249 23.16 3.27 15.22
C TRP A 249 22.67 4.69 15.46
N ASP A 250 23.40 5.69 14.99
CA ASP A 250 23.06 7.09 15.22
C ASP A 250 21.87 7.50 14.35
N GLU A 251 21.82 7.02 13.11
CA GLU A 251 20.64 7.14 12.24
C GLU A 251 19.45 6.44 12.88
N MET A 252 19.62 5.20 13.38
CA MET A 252 18.55 4.44 14.01
C MET A 252 17.93 5.19 15.20
N PHE A 253 18.74 5.71 16.12
CA PHE A 253 18.25 6.46 17.28
C PHE A 253 17.45 7.70 16.87
N LYS A 254 17.95 8.44 15.88
CA LYS A 254 17.26 9.62 15.36
C LYS A 254 15.91 9.24 14.77
N ARG A 255 15.87 8.25 13.85
CA ARG A 255 14.63 7.82 13.18
C ARG A 255 13.58 7.28 14.13
N MET A 256 13.95 6.53 15.17
CA MET A 256 13.01 6.06 16.20
C MET A 256 12.32 7.22 16.95
N GLY A 257 12.91 8.40 16.96
CA GLY A 257 12.32 9.60 17.55
C GLY A 257 11.38 10.38 16.63
N THR A 258 11.15 9.92 15.39
CA THR A 258 10.41 10.67 14.35
C THR A 258 9.01 11.13 14.81
N PHE A 259 8.26 10.27 15.48
CA PHE A 259 6.89 10.57 15.90
C PHE A 259 6.74 10.77 17.43
N LYS A 260 7.84 10.73 18.17
CA LYS A 260 7.83 10.74 19.64
C LYS A 260 7.04 11.94 20.21
N ASP A 261 7.24 13.13 19.66
CA ASP A 261 6.57 14.35 20.11
C ASP A 261 5.05 14.27 19.91
N ILE A 262 4.60 13.58 18.84
CA ILE A 262 3.18 13.36 18.51
C ILE A 262 2.58 12.26 19.40
N GLU A 263 3.27 11.14 19.54
CA GLU A 263 2.81 9.96 20.29
C GLU A 263 2.73 10.22 21.80
N THR A 264 3.58 11.09 22.33
CA THR A 264 3.61 11.44 23.78
C THR A 264 2.78 12.65 24.13
N SER A 265 2.20 13.36 23.15
CA SER A 265 1.30 14.49 23.40
C SER A 265 -0.03 14.01 23.99
N PRO A 266 -0.54 14.63 25.08
CA PRO A 266 -1.86 14.30 25.62
C PRO A 266 -3.02 14.63 24.68
N ASN A 267 -2.80 15.53 23.70
CA ASN A 267 -3.74 15.87 22.63
C ASN A 267 -3.07 15.72 21.27
N PRO A 268 -3.47 14.75 20.43
CA PRO A 268 -2.87 14.58 19.08
C PRO A 268 -3.07 15.79 18.16
N SER A 269 -4.11 16.59 18.41
CA SER A 269 -4.44 17.81 17.67
C SER A 269 -3.57 19.02 18.03
N GLU A 270 -2.77 18.96 19.09
CA GLU A 270 -1.96 20.09 19.58
C GLU A 270 -0.47 19.97 19.28
N GLY A 271 -0.01 18.85 18.74
CA GLY A 271 1.40 18.63 18.34
C GLY A 271 1.84 19.43 17.09
N GLY A 272 0.96 20.19 16.47
CA GLY A 272 1.20 21.24 15.50
C GLY A 272 0.36 22.45 15.87
N GLU A 273 0.97 23.57 16.19
CA GLU A 273 0.31 24.86 16.40
C GLU A 273 -0.40 25.38 15.14
N CYS A 274 -1.33 24.63 14.56
CA CYS A 274 -2.13 25.12 13.41
C CYS A 274 -3.36 24.26 13.10
N LEU A 275 -4.26 24.00 14.08
CA LEU A 275 -5.62 23.47 13.81
C LEU A 275 -6.70 24.09 14.72
N ALA A 276 -6.45 25.22 15.36
CA ALA A 276 -7.48 26.00 16.02
C ALA A 276 -7.98 27.06 15.03
N GLU A 277 -8.90 26.68 14.15
CA GLU A 277 -9.96 27.52 13.57
C GLU A 277 -10.55 26.87 12.31
N ASN A 278 -11.30 25.79 12.48
CA ASN A 278 -12.32 25.42 11.49
C ASN A 278 -13.57 24.88 12.20
N LYS A 279 -14.24 25.78 12.97
CA LYS A 279 -15.59 25.53 13.54
C LYS A 279 -16.70 25.64 12.48
N LEU A 280 -16.44 25.39 11.20
CA LEU A 280 -17.46 25.49 10.15
C LEU A 280 -18.04 24.15 9.67
N GLY A 281 -17.57 23.01 10.18
CA GLY A 281 -18.05 21.67 9.78
C GLY A 281 -19.22 21.08 10.60
N LYS A 282 -19.67 21.69 11.69
CA LYS A 282 -20.67 21.07 12.60
C LYS A 282 -22.14 21.43 12.35
N LYS A 283 -22.51 22.11 11.27
CA LYS A 283 -23.93 22.46 10.99
C LYS A 283 -24.58 21.74 9.81
N ALA A 284 -23.97 20.73 9.24
CA ALA A 284 -24.55 20.01 8.09
C ALA A 284 -24.96 18.55 8.37
N LYS A 285 -24.91 18.05 9.61
CA LYS A 285 -25.25 16.65 9.95
C LYS A 285 -26.53 16.45 10.75
N GLU A 286 -27.42 17.43 10.79
CA GLU A 286 -28.79 17.23 11.34
C GLU A 286 -29.82 17.55 10.26
N LYS A 287 -30.16 16.57 9.45
CA LYS A 287 -31.47 16.33 8.82
C LYS A 287 -31.32 15.32 7.70
N THR A 288 -31.51 14.06 8.04
CA THR A 288 -32.28 13.07 7.26
C THR A 288 -32.11 11.70 7.91
N THR A 289 -32.82 11.50 9.01
CA THR A 289 -33.38 10.18 9.34
C THR A 289 -34.85 10.29 9.01
N ASP A 290 -35.29 9.52 8.04
CA ASP A 290 -36.49 8.69 8.21
C ASP A 290 -36.85 7.87 6.96
N LYS A 291 -37.08 6.60 7.26
CA LYS A 291 -38.12 5.69 6.80
C LYS A 291 -37.91 4.81 5.57
N ASN A 292 -37.69 3.55 5.93
CA ASN A 292 -38.35 2.35 5.37
C ASN A 292 -39.03 2.51 4.01
N ASN A 293 -38.56 1.77 3.03
CA ASN A 293 -39.50 1.09 2.15
C ASN A 293 -38.96 -0.27 1.68
N THR A 294 -39.78 -1.26 1.99
CA THR A 294 -39.65 -2.68 1.66
C THR A 294 -40.02 -2.90 0.19
N ASP A 295 -39.31 -3.84 -0.38
CA ASP A 295 -39.68 -4.65 -1.57
C ASP A 295 -40.83 -4.15 -2.48
N LYS A 296 -40.49 -3.71 -3.67
CA LYS A 296 -41.35 -3.80 -4.85
C LYS A 296 -40.59 -4.29 -6.07
N GLY A 297 -41.16 -5.30 -6.71
CA GLY A 297 -40.58 -6.17 -7.67
C GLY A 297 -39.87 -5.60 -8.89
N ALA A 298 -38.93 -6.36 -9.36
CA ALA A 298 -38.01 -6.11 -10.47
C ALA A 298 -38.61 -5.85 -11.86
N THR A 299 -39.92 -5.86 -12.00
CA THR A 299 -40.60 -5.72 -13.30
C THR A 299 -41.08 -4.31 -13.63
N ASP A 300 -41.16 -3.39 -12.66
CA ASP A 300 -41.61 -2.02 -12.92
C ASP A 300 -40.47 -1.05 -13.26
N CYS A 301 -39.24 -1.35 -12.85
CA CYS A 301 -38.08 -0.49 -13.06
C CYS A 301 -37.61 -0.31 -14.51
N GLN A 302 -37.82 -1.32 -15.38
CA GLN A 302 -37.50 -1.19 -16.81
C GLN A 302 -38.41 -0.17 -17.52
N LYS A 303 -39.63 0.01 -17.02
CA LYS A 303 -40.58 0.98 -17.61
C LYS A 303 -40.26 2.41 -17.23
N GLU A 304 -39.77 2.67 -16.02
CA GLU A 304 -39.43 4.03 -15.59
C GLU A 304 -38.18 4.58 -16.29
N ASN A 305 -37.18 3.72 -16.53
CA ASN A 305 -35.92 4.12 -17.16
C ASN A 305 -36.04 4.44 -18.66
N THR A 306 -37.05 3.87 -19.35
CA THR A 306 -37.32 4.16 -20.76
C THR A 306 -38.40 5.21 -20.95
N ALA A 307 -39.01 5.72 -19.89
CA ALA A 307 -40.08 6.71 -19.98
C ALA A 307 -39.66 8.05 -20.63
N HIS A 308 -38.36 8.34 -20.65
CA HIS A 308 -37.78 9.53 -21.27
C HIS A 308 -37.33 9.32 -22.72
N LEU A 309 -37.35 8.08 -23.22
CA LEU A 309 -36.98 7.79 -24.60
C LEU A 309 -38.16 8.05 -25.56
N SER A 310 -37.90 8.75 -26.68
CA SER A 310 -38.87 8.87 -27.75
C SER A 310 -39.15 7.48 -28.38
N GLU A 311 -40.29 7.30 -29.01
CA GLU A 311 -40.68 6.03 -29.68
C GLU A 311 -39.64 5.60 -30.74
N GLU A 312 -39.02 6.56 -31.43
CA GLU A 312 -37.94 6.30 -32.39
C GLU A 312 -36.63 5.78 -31.70
N MET A 313 -36.38 6.13 -30.45
CA MET A 313 -35.23 5.69 -29.67
C MET A 313 -35.45 4.33 -28.97
N LYS A 314 -36.66 3.78 -28.99
CA LYS A 314 -37.02 2.46 -28.45
C LYS A 314 -36.97 1.34 -29.49
N GLY A 315 -37.00 1.65 -30.77
CA GLY A 315 -36.97 0.68 -31.87
C GLY A 315 -35.57 0.11 -32.17
N ASP A 316 -35.47 -0.99 -32.88
CA ASP A 316 -34.20 -1.67 -33.21
C ASP A 316 -33.24 -0.79 -34.03
N ASP A 317 -33.74 0.21 -34.73
CA ASP A 317 -33.01 1.13 -35.63
C ASP A 317 -32.58 2.45 -34.95
N TRP A 318 -32.66 2.56 -33.62
CA TRP A 318 -32.38 3.80 -32.89
C TRP A 318 -31.00 4.40 -33.21
N ARG A 319 -30.00 3.55 -33.42
CA ARG A 319 -28.62 3.98 -33.72
C ARG A 319 -28.52 4.62 -35.11
N THR A 320 -29.27 4.09 -36.05
CA THR A 320 -29.41 4.68 -37.38
C THR A 320 -30.15 6.02 -37.33
N ALA A 321 -31.19 6.13 -36.48
CA ALA A 321 -31.89 7.38 -36.24
C ALA A 321 -30.96 8.47 -35.69
N LEU A 322 -30.12 8.16 -34.69
CA LEU A 322 -29.11 9.09 -34.16
C LEU A 322 -28.11 9.57 -35.23
N ARG A 323 -27.68 8.68 -36.14
CA ARG A 323 -26.78 9.04 -37.24
C ARG A 323 -27.47 9.96 -38.28
N LYS A 324 -28.74 9.81 -38.48
CA LYS A 324 -29.55 10.66 -39.37
C LYS A 324 -29.86 12.02 -38.74
N ALA A 325 -30.11 12.05 -37.43
CA ALA A 325 -30.47 13.26 -36.68
C ALA A 325 -29.33 14.33 -36.67
N LEU A 326 -28.10 13.92 -36.60
CA LEU A 326 -26.92 14.81 -36.62
C LEU A 326 -25.86 14.30 -37.59
N LYS A 327 -25.48 15.12 -38.58
CA LYS A 327 -24.41 14.79 -39.52
C LYS A 327 -23.03 14.94 -38.86
N PRO A 328 -21.97 14.28 -39.35
CA PRO A 328 -20.61 14.38 -38.80
C PRO A 328 -20.11 15.81 -38.60
N LYS A 329 -20.39 16.71 -39.55
CA LYS A 329 -20.01 18.13 -39.45
C LYS A 329 -20.69 18.86 -38.29
N GLU A 330 -21.95 18.53 -38.02
CA GLU A 330 -22.73 19.10 -36.93
C GLU A 330 -22.20 18.57 -35.58
N ARG A 331 -21.88 17.27 -35.49
CA ARG A 331 -21.28 16.63 -34.29
C ARG A 331 -19.92 17.21 -33.94
N THR A 332 -19.08 17.46 -34.93
CA THR A 332 -17.76 18.04 -34.72
C THR A 332 -17.78 19.54 -34.36
N ALA A 333 -18.89 20.24 -34.64
CA ALA A 333 -19.10 21.63 -34.28
C ALA A 333 -19.54 21.80 -32.79
N ILE A 334 -20.01 20.74 -32.15
CA ILE A 334 -20.37 20.78 -30.73
C ILE A 334 -19.10 20.98 -29.88
N GLU A 335 -19.09 21.95 -29.00
CA GLU A 335 -17.98 22.17 -28.08
C GLU A 335 -17.86 21.03 -27.07
N ARG A 336 -16.62 20.65 -26.73
CA ARG A 336 -16.34 19.66 -25.68
C ARG A 336 -16.84 20.18 -24.33
N VAL A 337 -17.61 19.37 -23.64
CA VAL A 337 -18.11 19.68 -22.30
C VAL A 337 -16.95 19.77 -21.33
N LYS A 338 -16.96 20.78 -20.47
CA LYS A 338 -16.01 20.91 -19.38
C LYS A 338 -16.52 20.16 -18.16
N MET A 339 -15.63 19.39 -17.49
CA MET A 339 -15.94 18.77 -16.21
C MET A 339 -16.23 19.86 -15.16
N PRO A 340 -17.38 19.82 -14.48
CA PRO A 340 -17.59 20.65 -13.30
C PRO A 340 -16.64 20.26 -12.17
N GLU A 341 -15.98 21.26 -11.60
CA GLU A 341 -14.96 21.08 -10.57
C GLU A 341 -15.28 21.96 -9.36
N LEU A 342 -14.85 21.54 -8.16
CA LEU A 342 -14.88 22.37 -6.97
C LEU A 342 -13.95 23.58 -7.12
N ASP A 343 -14.32 24.70 -6.50
CA ASP A 343 -13.49 25.91 -6.47
C ASP A 343 -12.07 25.60 -5.95
N PRO A 344 -11.00 26.07 -6.62
CA PRO A 344 -9.63 25.76 -6.25
C PRO A 344 -9.24 26.13 -4.82
N ALA A 345 -9.69 27.27 -4.31
CA ALA A 345 -9.37 27.71 -2.96
C ALA A 345 -10.12 26.90 -1.90
N TYR A 346 -11.30 26.41 -2.22
CA TYR A 346 -12.08 25.51 -1.38
C TYR A 346 -11.44 24.11 -1.39
N ARG A 347 -11.26 23.51 -2.56
CA ARG A 347 -10.75 22.14 -2.69
C ARG A 347 -9.34 21.93 -2.15
N ALA A 348 -8.51 23.00 -2.14
CA ALA A 348 -7.18 22.98 -1.53
C ALA A 348 -7.20 22.82 0.01
N LYS A 349 -8.38 22.94 0.65
CA LYS A 349 -8.56 22.84 2.09
C LYS A 349 -9.40 21.64 2.53
N THR A 350 -10.02 20.92 1.58
CA THR A 350 -10.89 19.77 1.88
C THR A 350 -10.20 18.48 1.45
N ARG A 351 -10.08 17.53 2.37
CA ARG A 351 -9.39 16.25 2.13
C ARG A 351 -10.32 15.17 1.55
N LEU A 352 -11.60 15.21 1.91
CA LEU A 352 -12.57 14.15 1.62
C LEU A 352 -13.49 14.44 0.43
N ASP A 353 -13.55 15.69 -0.04
CA ASP A 353 -14.44 16.08 -1.12
C ASP A 353 -13.78 15.79 -2.48
N GLU A 354 -14.45 15.02 -3.33
CA GLU A 354 -13.99 14.73 -4.68
C GLU A 354 -13.93 16.02 -5.51
N VAL A 355 -12.81 16.30 -6.16
CA VAL A 355 -12.54 17.54 -6.91
C VAL A 355 -13.47 17.69 -8.10
N ASN A 356 -13.60 16.63 -8.91
CA ASN A 356 -14.50 16.59 -10.06
C ASN A 356 -15.91 16.26 -9.57
N ILE A 357 -16.90 17.08 -9.91
CA ILE A 357 -18.28 16.92 -9.44
C ILE A 357 -19.03 15.88 -10.28
N GLY A 358 -18.62 15.67 -11.53
CA GLY A 358 -19.32 14.80 -12.50
C GLY A 358 -20.19 15.59 -13.47
N LEU A 359 -20.70 14.91 -14.50
CA LEU A 359 -21.60 15.50 -15.50
C LEU A 359 -23.05 15.31 -15.07
N THR A 360 -23.91 16.29 -15.40
CA THR A 360 -25.36 16.08 -15.38
C THR A 360 -25.80 15.22 -16.57
N PRO A 361 -27.00 14.62 -16.56
CA PRO A 361 -27.55 13.88 -17.71
C PRO A 361 -27.53 14.70 -19.02
N GLU A 362 -27.90 15.98 -18.96
CA GLU A 362 -27.94 16.86 -20.12
C GLU A 362 -26.52 17.12 -20.66
N MET A 363 -25.55 17.37 -19.79
CA MET A 363 -24.14 17.55 -20.17
C MET A 363 -23.58 16.28 -20.79
N ALA A 364 -23.87 15.12 -20.22
CA ALA A 364 -23.42 13.83 -20.73
C ALA A 364 -24.02 13.52 -22.10
N MET A 365 -25.33 13.76 -22.30
CA MET A 365 -25.97 13.61 -23.59
C MET A 365 -25.42 14.59 -24.64
N GLN A 366 -25.12 15.84 -24.24
CA GLN A 366 -24.49 16.83 -25.12
C GLN A 366 -23.11 16.37 -25.58
N GLU A 367 -22.24 15.89 -24.65
CA GLU A 367 -20.93 15.37 -25.00
C GLU A 367 -21.00 14.10 -25.84
N ALA A 368 -21.96 13.21 -25.56
CA ALA A 368 -22.15 11.97 -26.28
C ALA A 368 -22.52 12.21 -27.77
N LYS A 369 -23.27 13.29 -28.07
CA LYS A 369 -23.59 13.71 -29.44
C LYS A 369 -22.35 13.99 -30.29
N ARG A 370 -21.22 14.32 -29.70
CA ARG A 370 -19.96 14.56 -30.41
C ARG A 370 -19.40 13.28 -31.02
N CYS A 371 -19.69 12.10 -30.46
CA CYS A 371 -19.19 10.83 -30.97
C CYS A 371 -19.72 10.57 -32.40
N LEU A 372 -18.79 10.35 -33.35
CA LEU A 372 -19.14 10.09 -34.78
C LEU A 372 -19.58 8.65 -35.03
N ASP A 373 -19.55 7.76 -34.06
CA ASP A 373 -19.88 6.34 -34.20
C ASP A 373 -19.12 5.68 -35.37
N CYS A 374 -17.78 5.75 -35.30
CA CYS A 374 -16.88 5.33 -36.38
C CYS A 374 -17.03 3.85 -36.71
N PRO A 375 -17.02 3.44 -37.99
CA PRO A 375 -17.09 2.02 -38.40
C PRO A 375 -15.85 1.22 -37.92
N LYS A 376 -14.70 1.88 -37.76
CA LYS A 376 -13.47 1.33 -37.21
C LYS A 376 -13.01 2.24 -36.08
N PRO A 377 -13.49 2.01 -34.85
CA PRO A 377 -13.28 2.92 -33.73
C PRO A 377 -11.91 2.70 -33.09
N SER A 378 -10.91 3.47 -33.53
CA SER A 378 -9.53 3.40 -33.00
C SER A 378 -9.42 3.74 -31.51
N CYS A 379 -10.42 4.39 -30.92
CA CYS A 379 -10.51 4.60 -29.48
C CYS A 379 -10.60 3.29 -28.69
N ILE A 380 -11.22 2.24 -29.22
CA ILE A 380 -11.26 0.90 -28.61
C ILE A 380 -9.84 0.33 -28.53
N GLU A 381 -9.05 0.42 -29.59
CA GLU A 381 -7.65 -0.04 -29.61
C GLU A 381 -6.77 0.75 -28.64
N GLY A 382 -7.16 1.98 -28.32
CA GLY A 382 -6.49 2.81 -27.32
C GLY A 382 -6.84 2.45 -25.86
N CYS A 383 -7.86 1.61 -25.67
CA CYS A 383 -8.27 1.16 -24.33
C CYS A 383 -7.66 -0.22 -24.02
N PRO A 384 -6.82 -0.36 -22.98
CA PRO A 384 -6.17 -1.62 -22.62
C PRO A 384 -7.12 -2.78 -22.29
N VAL A 385 -8.37 -2.47 -21.90
CA VAL A 385 -9.44 -3.46 -21.64
C VAL A 385 -10.48 -3.56 -22.76
N ASN A 386 -10.26 -2.85 -23.88
CA ASN A 386 -11.08 -2.90 -25.08
C ASN A 386 -12.57 -2.59 -24.82
N ILE A 387 -12.88 -1.53 -24.06
CA ILE A 387 -14.26 -1.07 -23.86
C ILE A 387 -14.91 -0.76 -25.21
N HIS A 388 -16.16 -1.19 -25.41
CA HIS A 388 -16.97 -0.89 -26.58
C HIS A 388 -17.42 0.58 -26.57
N ILE A 389 -16.44 1.49 -26.78
CA ILE A 389 -16.60 2.92 -26.53
C ILE A 389 -17.75 3.56 -27.33
N PRO A 390 -17.91 3.38 -28.67
CA PRO A 390 -19.05 3.94 -29.35
C PRO A 390 -20.41 3.43 -28.85
N ASP A 391 -20.45 2.18 -28.38
CA ASP A 391 -21.70 1.55 -27.97
C ASP A 391 -22.24 2.17 -26.68
N PHE A 392 -21.39 2.30 -25.63
CA PHE A 392 -21.85 2.95 -24.42
C PHE A 392 -22.14 4.45 -24.63
N ILE A 393 -21.34 5.16 -25.44
CA ILE A 393 -21.55 6.58 -25.72
C ILE A 393 -22.87 6.81 -26.47
N LYS A 394 -23.22 5.95 -27.42
CA LYS A 394 -24.50 6.08 -28.16
C LYS A 394 -25.70 5.78 -27.29
N ASN A 395 -25.56 4.90 -26.28
CA ASN A 395 -26.60 4.70 -25.28
C ASN A 395 -26.77 5.94 -24.39
N ILE A 396 -25.68 6.62 -24.01
CA ILE A 396 -25.78 7.93 -23.31
C ILE A 396 -26.48 8.96 -24.22
N GLU A 397 -26.13 9.04 -25.50
CA GLU A 397 -26.73 9.99 -26.42
C GLU A 397 -28.26 9.81 -26.54
N ARG A 398 -28.76 8.58 -26.51
CA ARG A 398 -30.21 8.31 -26.54
C ARG A 398 -30.91 8.44 -25.19
N GLY A 399 -30.17 8.59 -24.09
CA GLY A 399 -30.68 8.70 -22.70
C GLY A 399 -30.82 7.36 -21.97
N ASP A 400 -30.30 6.26 -22.52
CA ASP A 400 -30.26 4.95 -21.85
C ASP A 400 -28.97 4.75 -21.09
N PHE A 401 -28.90 5.36 -19.90
CA PHE A 401 -27.69 5.42 -19.10
C PHE A 401 -27.35 4.08 -18.40
N LEU A 402 -28.39 3.27 -18.09
CA LEU A 402 -28.17 1.96 -17.48
C LEU A 402 -27.63 0.95 -18.49
N GLU A 403 -28.09 0.97 -19.73
CA GLU A 403 -27.52 0.15 -20.79
C GLU A 403 -26.08 0.56 -21.09
N ALA A 404 -25.77 1.88 -21.04
CA ALA A 404 -24.41 2.36 -21.17
C ALA A 404 -23.49 1.78 -20.09
N ALA A 405 -23.93 1.77 -18.83
CA ALA A 405 -23.18 1.18 -17.70
C ALA A 405 -22.99 -0.34 -17.85
N LYS A 406 -24.01 -1.04 -18.32
CA LYS A 406 -23.93 -2.48 -18.60
C LYS A 406 -22.87 -2.80 -19.64
N ILE A 407 -22.83 -2.06 -20.76
CA ILE A 407 -21.80 -2.22 -21.81
C ILE A 407 -20.39 -1.99 -21.25
N LEU A 408 -20.19 -1.01 -20.40
CA LEU A 408 -18.89 -0.79 -19.73
C LEU A 408 -18.45 -2.04 -18.95
N LYS A 409 -19.34 -2.68 -18.22
CA LYS A 409 -19.07 -3.87 -17.40
C LYS A 409 -18.80 -5.16 -18.17
N GLU A 410 -19.11 -5.22 -19.46
CA GLU A 410 -18.76 -6.37 -20.30
C GLU A 410 -17.25 -6.60 -20.32
N THR A 411 -16.48 -5.53 -20.37
CA THR A 411 -15.02 -5.59 -20.51
C THR A 411 -14.25 -4.92 -19.38
N SER A 412 -14.85 -4.05 -18.56
CA SER A 412 -14.22 -3.39 -17.41
C SER A 412 -14.79 -3.93 -16.10
N ALA A 413 -13.92 -4.38 -15.20
CA ALA A 413 -14.30 -4.75 -13.84
C ALA A 413 -14.45 -3.54 -12.91
N LEU A 414 -13.91 -2.37 -13.27
CA LEU A 414 -13.81 -1.19 -12.41
C LEU A 414 -14.14 0.11 -13.19
N PRO A 415 -15.30 0.23 -13.84
CA PRO A 415 -15.60 1.37 -14.72
C PRO A 415 -15.64 2.70 -13.95
N ALA A 416 -16.18 2.74 -12.72
CA ALA A 416 -16.23 3.94 -11.91
C ALA A 416 -14.84 4.45 -11.49
N VAL A 417 -13.89 3.54 -11.30
CA VAL A 417 -12.48 3.86 -11.05
C VAL A 417 -11.82 4.37 -12.32
N CYS A 418 -11.98 3.67 -13.45
CA CYS A 418 -11.34 4.02 -14.72
C CYS A 418 -11.74 5.42 -15.20
N GLY A 419 -13.03 5.76 -15.12
CA GLY A 419 -13.54 7.08 -15.49
C GLY A 419 -12.90 8.23 -14.70
N ARG A 420 -12.36 7.95 -13.48
CA ARG A 420 -11.70 8.94 -12.60
C ARG A 420 -10.19 9.01 -12.79
N VAL A 421 -9.51 7.86 -12.94
CA VAL A 421 -8.04 7.82 -12.79
C VAL A 421 -7.27 7.49 -14.05
N CYS A 422 -7.92 6.99 -15.12
CA CYS A 422 -7.25 6.72 -16.39
C CYS A 422 -6.66 7.99 -17.01
N PRO A 423 -5.43 7.97 -17.55
CA PRO A 423 -4.90 9.04 -18.38
C PRO A 423 -5.48 8.94 -19.79
N GLN A 424 -6.78 9.25 -19.94
CA GLN A 424 -7.54 9.09 -21.20
C GLN A 424 -6.89 9.86 -22.34
N GLU A 425 -6.31 11.03 -22.05
CA GLU A 425 -5.59 11.89 -22.99
C GLU A 425 -4.37 11.20 -23.63
N LYS A 426 -3.85 10.15 -23.03
CA LYS A 426 -2.75 9.32 -23.55
C LYS A 426 -3.19 7.96 -24.09
N GLN A 427 -4.48 7.62 -23.94
CA GLN A 427 -5.06 6.32 -24.26
C GLN A 427 -6.21 6.43 -25.26
N CYS A 428 -7.46 6.15 -24.86
CA CYS A 428 -8.63 6.15 -25.74
C CYS A 428 -8.88 7.50 -26.42
N GLU A 429 -8.80 8.60 -25.69
CA GLU A 429 -8.99 9.95 -26.23
C GLU A 429 -7.90 10.35 -27.24
N SER A 430 -6.62 9.92 -27.01
CA SER A 430 -5.52 10.16 -27.96
C SER A 430 -5.73 9.51 -29.34
N ARG A 431 -6.61 8.52 -29.40
CA ARG A 431 -6.97 7.82 -30.65
C ARG A 431 -8.27 8.32 -31.29
N CYS A 432 -8.94 9.31 -30.67
CA CYS A 432 -10.20 9.83 -31.20
C CYS A 432 -10.00 10.51 -32.55
N ILE A 433 -10.88 10.22 -33.50
CA ILE A 433 -10.83 10.78 -34.86
C ILE A 433 -10.95 12.30 -34.89
N HIS A 434 -11.59 12.92 -33.89
CA HIS A 434 -11.68 14.37 -33.74
C HIS A 434 -10.32 15.06 -33.77
N LEU A 435 -9.28 14.46 -33.19
CA LEU A 435 -7.93 15.02 -33.20
C LEU A 435 -7.36 15.17 -34.62
N LYS A 436 -7.72 14.26 -35.55
CA LYS A 436 -7.33 14.36 -36.97
C LYS A 436 -8.07 15.47 -37.72
N MET A 437 -9.12 16.00 -37.14
CA MET A 437 -9.93 17.10 -37.66
C MET A 437 -9.66 18.44 -36.93
N ASN A 438 -8.55 18.50 -36.17
CA ASN A 438 -8.19 19.66 -35.34
C ASN A 438 -9.31 20.07 -34.34
N SER A 439 -10.07 19.09 -33.83
CA SER A 439 -11.11 19.26 -32.84
C SER A 439 -10.74 18.47 -31.57
N PRO A 440 -11.08 18.95 -30.37
CA PRO A 440 -10.85 18.21 -29.14
C PRO A 440 -11.52 16.82 -29.18
N ALA A 441 -10.84 15.80 -28.67
CA ALA A 441 -11.39 14.45 -28.53
C ALA A 441 -12.73 14.45 -27.80
N VAL A 442 -13.56 13.46 -28.02
CA VAL A 442 -14.72 13.20 -27.17
C VAL A 442 -14.24 12.89 -25.76
N ALA A 443 -14.91 13.42 -24.73
CA ALA A 443 -14.55 13.23 -23.33
C ALA A 443 -14.97 11.83 -22.83
N ILE A 444 -14.29 10.82 -23.35
CA ILE A 444 -14.64 9.40 -23.16
C ILE A 444 -14.64 9.04 -21.67
N GLY A 445 -13.60 9.44 -20.93
CA GLY A 445 -13.51 9.14 -19.52
C GLY A 445 -14.58 9.84 -18.67
N TYR A 446 -15.00 11.06 -19.04
CA TYR A 446 -16.10 11.75 -18.34
C TYR A 446 -17.44 11.03 -18.55
N LEU A 447 -17.66 10.51 -19.76
CA LEU A 447 -18.86 9.73 -20.07
C LEU A 447 -18.85 8.34 -19.41
N GLU A 448 -17.67 7.69 -19.34
CA GLU A 448 -17.49 6.44 -18.59
C GLU A 448 -17.81 6.65 -17.11
N ARG A 449 -17.25 7.69 -16.48
CA ARG A 449 -17.55 8.07 -15.11
C ARG A 449 -19.05 8.33 -14.92
N PHE A 450 -19.64 9.13 -15.81
CA PHE A 450 -21.07 9.48 -15.73
C PHE A 450 -21.96 8.22 -15.72
N ALA A 451 -21.75 7.29 -16.64
CA ALA A 451 -22.58 6.09 -16.72
C ALA A 451 -22.46 5.22 -15.46
N ALA A 452 -21.23 5.03 -14.95
CA ALA A 452 -20.99 4.26 -13.73
C ALA A 452 -21.57 4.94 -12.49
N ASP A 453 -21.47 6.28 -12.38
CA ASP A 453 -22.03 7.05 -11.27
C ASP A 453 -23.55 7.06 -11.30
N TYR A 454 -24.16 7.22 -12.49
CA TYR A 454 -25.62 7.19 -12.67
C TYR A 454 -26.21 5.83 -12.24
N GLU A 455 -25.59 4.72 -12.65
CA GLU A 455 -26.02 3.38 -12.23
C GLU A 455 -25.97 3.20 -10.71
N ARG A 456 -24.87 3.62 -10.08
CA ARG A 456 -24.71 3.55 -8.61
C ARG A 456 -25.77 4.39 -7.89
N GLU A 457 -25.98 5.63 -8.35
CA GLU A 457 -26.91 6.59 -7.71
C GLU A 457 -28.36 6.23 -7.92
N SER A 458 -28.68 5.59 -9.04
CA SER A 458 -30.04 5.09 -9.32
C SER A 458 -30.43 3.89 -8.45
N GLY A 459 -29.47 3.23 -7.82
CA GLY A 459 -29.69 1.99 -7.06
C GLY A 459 -29.92 0.75 -7.93
N HIS A 460 -29.90 0.87 -9.26
CA HIS A 460 -30.18 -0.21 -10.23
C HIS A 460 -28.87 -0.86 -10.73
N MET A 461 -28.06 -1.36 -9.82
CA MET A 461 -26.78 -1.97 -10.14
C MET A 461 -26.95 -3.34 -10.78
N ALA A 462 -26.84 -3.42 -12.10
CA ALA A 462 -26.83 -4.68 -12.83
C ALA A 462 -25.51 -5.43 -12.66
N LEU A 463 -25.59 -6.72 -12.34
CA LEU A 463 -24.42 -7.59 -12.36
C LEU A 463 -24.19 -8.14 -13.77
N PRO A 464 -22.94 -8.37 -14.19
CA PRO A 464 -22.66 -9.09 -15.42
C PRO A 464 -23.13 -10.54 -15.32
N ASP A 465 -23.44 -11.14 -16.48
CA ASP A 465 -23.78 -12.55 -16.57
C ASP A 465 -22.59 -13.42 -16.11
N VAL A 466 -22.90 -14.45 -15.33
CA VAL A 466 -21.94 -15.43 -14.82
C VAL A 466 -22.24 -16.80 -15.39
N ALA A 467 -21.25 -17.44 -16.01
CA ALA A 467 -21.39 -18.81 -16.53
C ALA A 467 -21.58 -19.80 -15.37
N PRO A 468 -22.20 -20.97 -15.63
CA PRO A 468 -22.32 -22.03 -14.63
C PRO A 468 -20.95 -22.39 -14.00
N ALA A 469 -20.96 -22.72 -12.70
CA ALA A 469 -19.74 -23.07 -11.98
C ALA A 469 -19.06 -24.31 -12.63
N ASN A 470 -17.78 -24.20 -12.93
CA ASN A 470 -16.97 -25.28 -13.52
C ASN A 470 -16.20 -26.11 -12.47
N GLY A 471 -16.24 -25.72 -11.19
CA GLY A 471 -15.59 -26.42 -10.07
C GLY A 471 -14.07 -26.24 -10.00
N ILE A 472 -13.50 -25.37 -10.83
CA ILE A 472 -12.05 -25.12 -10.85
C ILE A 472 -11.73 -23.92 -9.98
N LYS A 473 -10.80 -24.12 -9.01
CA LYS A 473 -10.32 -23.07 -8.11
C LYS A 473 -9.11 -22.35 -8.67
N VAL A 474 -9.13 -21.02 -8.60
CA VAL A 474 -8.00 -20.18 -8.97
C VAL A 474 -7.68 -19.19 -7.86
N ALA A 475 -6.36 -18.98 -7.63
CA ALA A 475 -5.85 -18.06 -6.62
C ALA A 475 -5.34 -16.78 -7.29
N VAL A 476 -5.66 -15.65 -6.68
CA VAL A 476 -5.18 -14.31 -7.08
C VAL A 476 -4.36 -13.73 -5.94
N ILE A 477 -3.13 -13.35 -6.20
CA ILE A 477 -2.22 -12.78 -5.21
C ILE A 477 -2.14 -11.28 -5.42
N GLY A 478 -2.76 -10.54 -4.50
CA GLY A 478 -2.90 -9.08 -4.53
C GLY A 478 -4.23 -8.62 -5.12
N SER A 479 -4.90 -7.73 -4.41
CA SER A 479 -6.19 -7.15 -4.75
C SER A 479 -6.09 -5.79 -5.46
N GLY A 480 -4.93 -5.47 -6.03
CA GLY A 480 -4.79 -4.29 -6.88
C GLY A 480 -5.56 -4.41 -8.20
N PRO A 481 -5.52 -3.38 -9.06
CA PRO A 481 -6.30 -3.35 -10.32
C PRO A 481 -6.13 -4.57 -11.21
N ALA A 482 -4.92 -5.12 -11.32
CA ALA A 482 -4.66 -6.33 -12.11
C ALA A 482 -5.39 -7.54 -11.53
N GLY A 483 -5.27 -7.74 -10.20
CA GLY A 483 -5.92 -8.85 -9.49
C GLY A 483 -7.44 -8.76 -9.54
N LEU A 484 -8.02 -7.57 -9.29
CA LEU A 484 -9.47 -7.36 -9.35
C LEU A 484 -10.02 -7.61 -10.76
N SER A 485 -9.32 -7.14 -11.80
CA SER A 485 -9.72 -7.35 -13.19
C SER A 485 -9.64 -8.83 -13.60
N PHE A 486 -8.56 -9.52 -13.22
CA PHE A 486 -8.41 -10.96 -13.41
C PHE A 486 -9.53 -11.72 -12.68
N ALA A 487 -9.76 -11.40 -11.41
CA ALA A 487 -10.76 -12.07 -10.59
C ALA A 487 -12.19 -11.94 -11.16
N GLY A 488 -12.57 -10.74 -11.59
CA GLY A 488 -13.86 -10.49 -12.21
C GLY A 488 -14.06 -11.28 -13.50
N ASP A 489 -13.03 -11.31 -14.36
CA ASP A 489 -13.13 -12.04 -15.63
C ASP A 489 -13.14 -13.57 -15.45
N MET A 490 -12.43 -14.11 -14.45
CA MET A 490 -12.50 -15.54 -14.12
C MET A 490 -13.83 -15.92 -13.48
N ALA A 491 -14.35 -15.09 -12.56
CA ALA A 491 -15.66 -15.32 -11.95
C ALA A 491 -16.79 -15.34 -12.98
N LYS A 492 -16.80 -14.39 -13.93
CA LYS A 492 -17.75 -14.40 -15.05
C LYS A 492 -17.72 -15.69 -15.89
N ARG A 493 -16.58 -16.38 -15.93
CA ARG A 493 -16.41 -17.68 -16.63
C ARG A 493 -16.73 -18.90 -15.75
N GLY A 494 -17.25 -18.71 -14.54
CA GLY A 494 -17.69 -19.77 -13.65
C GLY A 494 -16.59 -20.42 -12.82
N PHE A 495 -15.40 -19.83 -12.73
CA PHE A 495 -14.32 -20.28 -11.84
C PHE A 495 -14.59 -19.88 -10.38
N GLU A 496 -14.13 -20.71 -9.43
CA GLU A 496 -14.13 -20.40 -8.02
C GLU A 496 -12.87 -19.57 -7.69
N VAL A 497 -13.04 -18.27 -7.45
CA VAL A 497 -11.94 -17.30 -7.38
C VAL A 497 -11.69 -16.86 -5.95
N TYR A 498 -10.43 -16.99 -5.49
CA TYR A 498 -9.97 -16.51 -4.18
C TYR A 498 -8.86 -15.47 -4.36
N VAL A 499 -9.08 -14.29 -3.80
CA VAL A 499 -8.13 -13.18 -3.80
C VAL A 499 -7.49 -13.07 -2.42
N PHE A 500 -6.17 -13.20 -2.35
CA PHE A 500 -5.36 -13.05 -1.14
C PHE A 500 -4.70 -11.68 -1.13
N GLU A 501 -4.97 -10.90 -0.08
CA GLU A 501 -4.45 -9.54 0.09
C GLU A 501 -3.59 -9.45 1.36
N ALA A 502 -2.41 -8.83 1.23
CA ALA A 502 -1.48 -8.64 2.35
C ALA A 502 -1.92 -7.56 3.34
N LEU A 503 -2.66 -6.56 2.87
CA LEU A 503 -3.22 -5.49 3.69
C LEU A 503 -4.60 -5.85 4.23
N HIS A 504 -5.08 -5.05 5.18
CA HIS A 504 -6.41 -5.20 5.76
C HIS A 504 -7.54 -4.65 4.88
N GLU A 505 -7.22 -3.91 3.82
CA GLU A 505 -8.17 -3.34 2.86
C GLU A 505 -7.95 -3.92 1.46
N ILE A 506 -9.05 -4.17 0.74
CA ILE A 506 -9.03 -4.62 -0.65
C ILE A 506 -8.91 -3.41 -1.58
N GLY A 507 -8.12 -3.52 -2.64
CA GLY A 507 -7.99 -2.49 -3.67
C GLY A 507 -6.54 -2.08 -3.98
N GLY A 508 -5.58 -2.46 -3.12
CA GLY A 508 -4.17 -2.10 -3.32
C GLY A 508 -3.99 -0.58 -3.46
N VAL A 509 -3.28 -0.15 -4.51
CA VAL A 509 -3.00 1.28 -4.75
C VAL A 509 -4.25 2.16 -4.84
N LEU A 510 -5.41 1.61 -5.18
CA LEU A 510 -6.68 2.35 -5.22
C LEU A 510 -7.08 2.86 -3.82
N LYS A 511 -6.69 2.14 -2.77
CA LYS A 511 -6.98 2.46 -1.37
C LYS A 511 -5.83 3.15 -0.65
N TYR A 512 -4.61 2.62 -0.75
CA TYR A 512 -3.48 3.20 -0.01
C TYR A 512 -2.81 4.38 -0.73
N GLY A 513 -2.90 4.44 -2.07
CA GLY A 513 -2.10 5.37 -2.86
C GLY A 513 -2.87 6.55 -3.45
N ILE A 514 -4.11 6.35 -3.88
CA ILE A 514 -4.91 7.41 -4.52
C ILE A 514 -5.79 8.10 -3.47
N PRO A 515 -5.65 9.45 -3.30
CA PRO A 515 -6.40 10.17 -2.27
C PRO A 515 -7.91 10.25 -2.54
N GLU A 516 -8.71 10.39 -1.45
CA GLU A 516 -10.17 10.54 -1.46
C GLU A 516 -10.67 11.64 -2.40
N PHE A 517 -9.99 12.78 -2.44
CA PHE A 517 -10.38 13.90 -3.31
C PHE A 517 -10.23 13.61 -4.82
N ARG A 518 -9.61 12.49 -5.18
CA ARG A 518 -9.42 12.03 -6.56
C ARG A 518 -10.18 10.73 -6.85
N LEU A 519 -10.18 9.81 -5.90
CA LEU A 519 -10.89 8.53 -5.97
C LEU A 519 -11.46 8.19 -4.59
N PRO A 520 -12.72 8.54 -4.32
CA PRO A 520 -13.33 8.21 -3.04
C PRO A 520 -13.36 6.71 -2.75
N ASN A 521 -12.96 6.31 -1.53
CA ASN A 521 -12.94 4.91 -1.11
C ASN A 521 -14.28 4.20 -1.31
N LYS A 522 -15.40 4.91 -1.06
CA LYS A 522 -16.75 4.39 -1.30
C LYS A 522 -17.01 3.93 -2.74
N ILE A 523 -16.33 4.52 -3.71
CA ILE A 523 -16.42 4.11 -5.13
C ILE A 523 -15.71 2.77 -5.32
N VAL A 524 -14.52 2.62 -4.74
CA VAL A 524 -13.75 1.37 -4.80
C VAL A 524 -14.50 0.24 -4.09
N ASP A 525 -15.12 0.53 -2.94
CA ASP A 525 -15.89 -0.45 -2.17
C ASP A 525 -17.09 -1.00 -2.96
N VAL A 526 -17.80 -0.15 -3.67
CA VAL A 526 -18.93 -0.57 -4.53
C VAL A 526 -18.45 -1.53 -5.63
N GLU A 527 -17.32 -1.24 -6.27
CA GLU A 527 -16.78 -2.12 -7.32
C GLU A 527 -16.31 -3.46 -6.72
N ILE A 528 -15.72 -3.47 -5.53
CA ILE A 528 -15.34 -4.69 -4.81
C ILE A 528 -16.58 -5.50 -4.42
N ASP A 529 -17.64 -4.84 -3.94
CA ASP A 529 -18.90 -5.52 -3.59
C ASP A 529 -19.59 -6.15 -4.81
N ASN A 530 -19.50 -5.53 -5.97
CA ASN A 530 -19.93 -6.15 -7.22
C ASN A 530 -19.17 -7.44 -7.52
N LEU A 531 -17.85 -7.46 -7.31
CA LEU A 531 -17.04 -8.67 -7.46
C LEU A 531 -17.43 -9.75 -6.45
N ARG A 532 -17.70 -9.39 -5.17
CA ARG A 532 -18.22 -10.33 -4.16
C ARG A 532 -19.55 -10.95 -4.60
N ARG A 533 -20.45 -10.12 -5.12
CA ARG A 533 -21.78 -10.57 -5.58
C ARG A 533 -21.73 -11.52 -6.77
N ILE A 534 -20.71 -11.49 -7.59
CA ILE A 534 -20.48 -12.47 -8.68
C ILE A 534 -19.62 -13.68 -8.24
N GLY A 535 -19.35 -13.83 -6.94
CA GLY A 535 -18.73 -15.03 -6.38
C GLY A 535 -17.21 -14.93 -6.14
N VAL A 536 -16.60 -13.74 -6.17
CA VAL A 536 -15.19 -13.59 -5.79
C VAL A 536 -15.04 -13.58 -4.28
N HIS A 537 -14.18 -14.47 -3.75
CA HIS A 537 -13.83 -14.55 -2.34
C HIS A 537 -12.58 -13.73 -2.05
N PHE A 538 -12.61 -12.91 -0.99
CA PHE A 538 -11.47 -12.10 -0.55
C PHE A 538 -10.98 -12.53 0.82
N GLN A 539 -9.67 -12.64 0.97
CA GLN A 539 -9.00 -12.94 2.23
C GLN A 539 -7.89 -11.91 2.45
N THR A 540 -8.12 -10.97 3.38
CA THR A 540 -7.15 -9.96 3.81
C THR A 540 -6.12 -10.52 4.79
N ASP A 541 -5.12 -9.73 5.16
CA ASP A 541 -4.07 -10.04 6.14
C ASP A 541 -3.33 -11.35 5.83
N THR A 542 -3.27 -11.71 4.54
CA THR A 542 -2.69 -12.97 4.07
C THR A 542 -1.60 -12.73 3.05
N ILE A 543 -0.36 -12.96 3.45
CA ILE A 543 0.83 -12.77 2.61
C ILE A 543 1.20 -14.11 1.99
N VAL A 544 0.88 -14.28 0.69
CA VAL A 544 1.29 -15.47 -0.04
C VAL A 544 2.82 -15.51 -0.15
N GLY A 545 3.41 -16.66 0.13
CA GLY A 545 4.85 -16.86 0.29
C GLY A 545 5.35 -16.70 1.73
N LYS A 546 4.48 -16.30 2.65
CA LYS A 546 4.76 -16.17 4.10
C LYS A 546 3.67 -16.84 4.95
N THR A 547 2.44 -16.30 4.92
CA THR A 547 1.28 -16.84 5.67
C THR A 547 0.79 -18.16 5.08
N ILE A 548 0.80 -18.25 3.75
CA ILE A 548 0.47 -19.45 2.98
C ILE A 548 1.45 -19.58 1.81
N SER A 549 1.98 -20.77 1.56
CA SER A 549 2.89 -21.01 0.44
C SER A 549 2.15 -21.30 -0.87
N ILE A 550 2.85 -21.19 -1.99
CA ILE A 550 2.36 -21.61 -3.32
C ILE A 550 2.04 -23.11 -3.32
N GLU A 551 2.87 -23.91 -2.68
CA GLU A 551 2.69 -25.36 -2.57
C GLU A 551 1.40 -25.69 -1.80
N GLU A 552 1.16 -25.01 -0.67
CA GLU A 552 -0.09 -25.18 0.09
C GLU A 552 -1.34 -24.75 -0.72
N LEU A 553 -1.26 -23.72 -1.57
CA LEU A 553 -2.36 -23.36 -2.47
C LEU A 553 -2.63 -24.50 -3.46
N LYS A 554 -1.60 -25.12 -4.05
CA LYS A 554 -1.75 -26.29 -4.94
C LYS A 554 -2.35 -27.49 -4.21
N GLU A 555 -1.91 -27.79 -3.00
CA GLU A 555 -2.48 -28.84 -2.14
C GLU A 555 -3.95 -28.60 -1.81
N LYS A 556 -4.37 -27.34 -1.66
CA LYS A 556 -5.77 -26.94 -1.45
C LYS A 556 -6.62 -27.01 -2.74
N GLY A 557 -6.02 -27.46 -3.85
CA GLY A 557 -6.72 -27.73 -5.12
C GLY A 557 -6.78 -26.53 -6.08
N PHE A 558 -6.07 -25.44 -5.82
CA PHE A 558 -5.96 -24.35 -6.78
C PHE A 558 -5.20 -24.82 -8.03
N LYS A 559 -5.80 -24.66 -9.21
CA LYS A 559 -5.28 -25.13 -10.49
C LYS A 559 -4.53 -24.04 -11.28
N GLY A 560 -4.83 -22.78 -10.99
CA GLY A 560 -4.15 -21.63 -11.59
C GLY A 560 -3.89 -20.56 -10.52
N ILE A 561 -2.79 -19.84 -10.68
CA ILE A 561 -2.37 -18.78 -9.75
C ILE A 561 -2.06 -17.52 -10.58
N PHE A 562 -2.69 -16.42 -10.25
CA PHE A 562 -2.35 -15.12 -10.83
C PHE A 562 -1.61 -14.27 -9.81
N VAL A 563 -0.44 -13.73 -10.20
CA VAL A 563 0.37 -12.85 -9.37
C VAL A 563 0.18 -11.40 -9.82
N GLY A 564 -0.56 -10.63 -9.02
CA GLY A 564 -0.82 -9.20 -9.20
C GLY A 564 -0.36 -8.38 -7.99
N SER A 565 0.75 -8.75 -7.35
CA SER A 565 1.25 -8.16 -6.09
C SER A 565 1.81 -6.74 -6.24
N GLY A 566 1.83 -6.19 -7.46
CA GLY A 566 2.18 -4.81 -7.73
C GLY A 566 3.66 -4.45 -7.56
N ALA A 567 3.93 -3.15 -7.52
CA ALA A 567 5.24 -2.56 -7.24
C ALA A 567 5.06 -1.52 -6.13
N GLY A 568 5.46 -1.87 -4.92
CA GLY A 568 5.28 -1.01 -3.75
C GLY A 568 6.59 -0.55 -3.12
N LEU A 569 7.71 -1.25 -3.36
CA LEU A 569 8.99 -0.94 -2.75
C LEU A 569 9.49 0.44 -3.22
N PRO A 570 9.56 1.46 -2.35
CA PRO A 570 9.91 2.81 -2.77
C PRO A 570 11.38 2.91 -3.15
N ASN A 571 11.64 3.64 -4.23
CA ASN A 571 13.00 4.00 -4.61
C ASN A 571 13.44 5.25 -3.87
N PHE A 572 14.72 5.27 -3.50
CA PHE A 572 15.43 6.41 -2.94
C PHE A 572 16.58 6.81 -3.87
N MET A 573 17.08 8.04 -3.73
CA MET A 573 18.11 8.57 -4.63
C MET A 573 19.52 8.19 -4.18
N GLY A 574 19.70 7.74 -2.94
CA GLY A 574 20.99 7.38 -2.37
C GLY A 574 21.91 8.60 -2.15
N ILE A 575 21.34 9.75 -1.78
CA ILE A 575 22.05 11.00 -1.55
C ILE A 575 22.24 11.25 -0.04
N PRO A 576 23.24 12.07 0.35
CA PRO A 576 23.48 12.42 1.73
C PRO A 576 22.25 13.03 2.42
N GLY A 577 21.97 12.59 3.64
CA GLY A 577 20.85 13.08 4.44
C GLY A 577 19.46 12.51 4.08
N GLU A 578 19.34 11.60 3.12
CA GLU A 578 18.04 11.09 2.64
C GLU A 578 17.30 10.26 3.71
N ASN A 579 17.99 9.74 4.71
CA ASN A 579 17.38 9.01 5.83
C ASN A 579 17.08 9.92 7.05
N ALA A 580 17.18 11.23 6.92
CA ALA A 580 16.85 12.16 8.00
C ALA A 580 15.39 12.07 8.45
N ILE A 581 15.11 12.54 9.67
CA ILE A 581 13.75 12.70 10.19
C ILE A 581 12.98 13.68 9.29
N ASN A 582 11.68 13.48 9.13
CA ASN A 582 10.75 14.23 8.26
C ASN A 582 11.00 14.04 6.76
N ILE A 583 11.80 13.06 6.35
CA ILE A 583 11.85 12.60 4.97
C ILE A 583 11.08 11.28 4.88
N LEU A 584 10.01 11.27 4.11
CA LEU A 584 9.15 10.12 3.90
C LEU A 584 9.16 9.70 2.43
N SER A 585 8.97 8.42 2.14
CA SER A 585 8.56 8.04 0.79
C SER A 585 7.11 8.48 0.54
N SER A 586 6.74 8.70 -0.70
CA SER A 586 5.34 8.96 -1.07
C SER A 586 4.42 7.82 -0.64
N ASN A 587 4.89 6.57 -0.73
CA ASN A 587 4.12 5.42 -0.29
C ASN A 587 3.87 5.42 1.23
N GLU A 588 4.88 5.76 2.05
CA GLU A 588 4.68 5.93 3.50
C GLU A 588 3.68 7.04 3.78
N TYR A 589 3.88 8.20 3.15
CA TYR A 589 3.04 9.36 3.36
C TYR A 589 1.58 9.10 3.00
N LEU A 590 1.33 8.58 1.79
CA LEU A 590 -0.01 8.31 1.31
C LEU A 590 -0.66 7.13 2.03
N THR A 591 0.08 6.07 2.38
CA THR A 591 -0.46 4.97 3.20
C THR A 591 -0.93 5.44 4.57
N ARG A 592 -0.15 6.32 5.25
CA ARG A 592 -0.58 6.90 6.52
C ARG A 592 -1.86 7.74 6.36
N VAL A 593 -1.95 8.58 5.33
CA VAL A 593 -3.10 9.48 5.14
C VAL A 593 -4.33 8.74 4.60
N ASN A 594 -4.18 7.89 3.58
CA ASN A 594 -5.31 7.27 2.89
C ASN A 594 -5.78 5.97 3.55
N LEU A 595 -4.84 5.03 3.80
CA LEU A 595 -5.19 3.71 4.36
C LEU A 595 -5.41 3.76 5.87
N MET A 596 -4.58 4.55 6.58
CA MET A 596 -4.62 4.63 8.05
C MET A 596 -5.34 5.87 8.56
N ASP A 597 -5.88 6.70 7.67
CA ASP A 597 -6.60 7.96 7.96
C ASP A 597 -5.89 8.87 8.99
N ALA A 598 -4.54 8.93 8.92
CA ALA A 598 -3.70 9.59 9.91
C ALA A 598 -3.95 11.10 10.10
N ALA A 599 -4.68 11.74 9.17
CA ALA A 599 -5.10 13.13 9.27
C ALA A 599 -6.45 13.29 10.02
N ASN A 600 -7.07 12.21 10.43
CA ASN A 600 -8.26 12.20 11.26
C ASN A 600 -7.84 12.21 12.75
N PRO A 601 -8.28 13.20 13.56
CA PRO A 601 -7.90 13.29 14.98
C PRO A 601 -8.31 12.07 15.83
N GLU A 602 -9.26 11.27 15.34
CA GLU A 602 -9.74 10.07 16.04
C GLU A 602 -8.85 8.85 15.83
N THR A 603 -7.89 8.91 14.92
CA THR A 603 -6.96 7.80 14.66
C THR A 603 -5.65 7.95 15.41
N ASP A 604 -5.01 6.82 15.74
CA ASP A 604 -3.73 6.79 16.48
C ASP A 604 -2.51 6.89 15.56
N THR A 605 -2.67 6.70 14.25
CA THR A 605 -1.54 6.72 13.31
C THR A 605 -0.94 8.13 13.22
N PRO A 606 0.33 8.33 13.60
CA PRO A 606 0.95 9.65 13.55
C PRO A 606 1.28 10.07 12.11
N ILE A 607 1.15 11.37 11.82
CA ILE A 607 1.57 11.99 10.57
C ILE A 607 2.33 13.29 10.84
N ILE A 608 3.36 13.54 10.06
CA ILE A 608 4.09 14.81 10.07
C ILE A 608 3.39 15.77 9.11
N MET A 609 3.05 16.96 9.59
CA MET A 609 2.48 18.05 8.81
C MET A 609 3.50 19.18 8.70
N GLY A 610 4.30 19.15 7.60
CA GLY A 610 5.31 20.16 7.35
C GLY A 610 4.69 21.51 6.97
N LYS A 611 5.35 22.60 7.36
CA LYS A 611 4.99 23.96 6.92
C LYS A 611 5.58 24.28 5.54
N LYS A 612 6.83 23.86 5.28
CA LYS A 612 7.54 23.99 4.00
C LYS A 612 7.84 22.60 3.45
N VAL A 613 7.00 22.11 2.56
CA VAL A 613 7.06 20.72 2.07
C VAL A 613 7.68 20.67 0.68
N LEU A 614 8.73 19.86 0.51
CA LEU A 614 9.25 19.53 -0.81
C LEU A 614 8.74 18.16 -1.25
N VAL A 615 8.17 18.07 -2.44
CA VAL A 615 7.78 16.79 -3.07
C VAL A 615 8.68 16.54 -4.28
N ILE A 616 9.40 15.42 -4.27
CA ILE A 616 10.41 15.10 -5.27
C ILE A 616 9.84 14.12 -6.29
N GLY A 617 9.61 14.56 -7.50
CA GLY A 617 9.10 13.72 -8.59
C GLY A 617 8.11 14.44 -9.50
N GLY A 618 7.68 13.81 -10.59
CA GLY A 618 6.77 14.40 -11.59
C GLY A 618 5.68 13.44 -12.08
N GLY A 619 5.46 12.31 -11.37
CA GLY A 619 4.43 11.32 -11.68
C GLY A 619 3.12 11.58 -10.93
N ASN A 620 2.12 10.72 -11.18
CA ASN A 620 0.82 10.81 -10.50
C ASN A 620 0.96 10.74 -8.96
N THR A 621 1.84 9.87 -8.46
CA THR A 621 2.09 9.75 -7.01
C THR A 621 2.68 11.04 -6.41
N ALA A 622 3.50 11.78 -7.19
CA ALA A 622 3.99 13.08 -6.76
C ALA A 622 2.86 14.12 -6.72
N MET A 623 1.95 14.11 -7.72
CA MET A 623 0.76 14.97 -7.72
C MET A 623 -0.15 14.64 -6.51
N ASP A 624 -0.40 13.37 -6.26
CA ASP A 624 -1.20 12.91 -5.11
C ASP A 624 -0.57 13.36 -3.78
N SER A 625 0.76 13.22 -3.64
CA SER A 625 1.49 13.63 -2.43
C SER A 625 1.48 15.14 -2.21
N CYS A 626 1.76 15.94 -3.26
CA CYS A 626 1.81 17.39 -3.11
C CYS A 626 0.42 18.00 -2.84
N ARG A 627 -0.61 17.48 -3.50
CA ARG A 627 -2.00 17.91 -3.27
C ARG A 627 -2.52 17.49 -1.90
N THR A 628 -2.11 16.32 -1.40
CA THR A 628 -2.39 15.88 -0.02
C THR A 628 -1.69 16.79 0.99
N ALA A 629 -0.40 17.07 0.82
CA ALA A 629 0.37 17.95 1.70
C ALA A 629 -0.21 19.38 1.73
N LYS A 630 -0.69 19.89 0.59
CA LYS A 630 -1.38 21.18 0.51
C LYS A 630 -2.64 21.21 1.36
N ARG A 631 -3.47 20.16 1.31
CA ARG A 631 -4.70 20.01 2.11
C ARG A 631 -4.43 19.89 3.61
N LEU A 632 -3.24 19.41 3.97
CA LEU A 632 -2.78 19.36 5.36
C LEU A 632 -2.10 20.66 5.83
N GLY A 633 -2.19 21.74 5.03
CA GLY A 633 -1.75 23.09 5.39
C GLY A 633 -0.31 23.44 5.00
N GLY A 634 0.38 22.58 4.25
CA GLY A 634 1.75 22.84 3.79
C GLY A 634 1.85 23.90 2.70
N ASP A 635 2.91 24.70 2.74
CA ASP A 635 3.41 25.43 1.57
C ASP A 635 4.27 24.48 0.76
N VAL A 636 3.75 24.04 -0.40
CA VAL A 636 4.28 22.89 -1.13
C VAL A 636 5.01 23.32 -2.38
N THR A 637 6.24 22.84 -2.54
CA THR A 637 7.04 22.96 -3.76
C THR A 637 7.32 21.58 -4.34
N LEU A 638 6.86 21.35 -5.58
CA LEU A 638 7.19 20.16 -6.36
C LEU A 638 8.53 20.37 -7.06
N VAL A 639 9.48 19.47 -6.84
CA VAL A 639 10.82 19.49 -7.46
C VAL A 639 10.89 18.39 -8.52
N TYR A 640 11.19 18.76 -9.75
CA TYR A 640 11.28 17.82 -10.86
C TYR A 640 12.52 18.06 -11.75
N ARG A 641 13.26 16.99 -12.02
CA ARG A 641 14.57 17.07 -12.74
C ARG A 641 14.48 17.37 -14.23
N ARG A 642 13.28 17.35 -14.84
CA ARG A 642 13.03 17.70 -16.25
C ARG A 642 12.09 18.88 -16.34
N SER A 643 11.69 19.25 -17.57
CA SER A 643 10.67 20.27 -17.78
C SER A 643 9.27 19.74 -17.47
N GLU A 644 8.32 20.65 -17.34
CA GLU A 644 6.91 20.30 -17.08
C GLU A 644 6.30 19.48 -18.23
N ALA A 645 6.66 19.77 -19.47
CA ALA A 645 6.17 19.04 -20.64
C ALA A 645 6.52 17.55 -20.63
N GLU A 646 7.56 17.17 -19.88
CA GLU A 646 8.01 15.78 -19.76
C GLU A 646 7.49 15.07 -18.51
N MET A 647 6.61 15.72 -17.76
CA MET A 647 5.99 15.08 -16.59
C MET A 647 5.12 13.89 -17.02
N PRO A 648 5.33 12.70 -16.43
CA PRO A 648 4.50 11.55 -16.74
C PRO A 648 3.10 11.61 -16.10
N ALA A 649 2.87 12.54 -15.17
CA ALA A 649 1.58 12.73 -14.51
C ALA A 649 0.46 13.04 -15.54
N ARG A 650 -0.78 12.78 -15.13
CA ARG A 650 -1.98 13.14 -15.88
C ARG A 650 -2.09 14.67 -15.99
N LEU A 651 -2.41 15.20 -17.15
CA LEU A 651 -2.45 16.65 -17.41
C LEU A 651 -3.44 17.38 -16.49
N GLU A 652 -4.59 16.77 -16.24
CA GLU A 652 -5.61 17.29 -15.33
C GLU A 652 -5.08 17.42 -13.89
N GLU A 653 -4.30 16.46 -13.41
CA GLU A 653 -3.71 16.49 -12.07
C GLU A 653 -2.63 17.58 -11.92
N VAL A 654 -1.84 17.81 -12.98
CA VAL A 654 -0.88 18.92 -13.03
C VAL A 654 -1.60 20.27 -13.00
N LYS A 655 -2.69 20.40 -13.78
CA LYS A 655 -3.56 21.60 -13.78
C LYS A 655 -4.12 21.85 -12.38
N HIS A 656 -4.73 20.84 -11.76
CA HIS A 656 -5.30 20.96 -10.43
C HIS A 656 -4.28 21.35 -9.38
N ALA A 657 -3.09 20.77 -9.42
CA ALA A 657 -2.01 21.08 -8.48
C ALA A 657 -1.61 22.56 -8.56
N LYS A 658 -1.51 23.12 -9.76
CA LYS A 658 -1.22 24.55 -9.96
C LYS A 658 -2.33 25.46 -9.46
N GLU A 659 -3.59 25.14 -9.79
CA GLU A 659 -4.75 25.90 -9.34
C GLU A 659 -4.90 25.88 -7.80
N GLU A 660 -4.47 24.81 -7.15
CA GLU A 660 -4.42 24.66 -5.69
C GLU A 660 -3.22 25.40 -5.04
N GLY A 661 -2.39 26.10 -5.85
CA GLY A 661 -1.28 26.91 -5.35
C GLY A 661 -0.05 26.14 -4.95
N ILE A 662 0.25 25.03 -5.63
CA ILE A 662 1.50 24.28 -5.48
C ILE A 662 2.56 24.93 -6.39
N ASN A 663 3.74 25.20 -5.84
CA ASN A 663 4.87 25.74 -6.59
C ASN A 663 5.57 24.64 -7.39
N PHE A 664 5.91 24.89 -8.65
CA PHE A 664 6.60 23.95 -9.52
C PHE A 664 8.04 24.42 -9.78
N LEU A 665 9.00 23.71 -9.24
CA LEU A 665 10.43 23.90 -9.44
C LEU A 665 10.95 22.79 -10.37
N THR A 666 10.82 23.02 -11.66
CA THR A 666 11.32 22.13 -12.70
C THR A 666 12.81 22.36 -12.99
N LEU A 667 13.47 21.39 -13.66
CA LEU A 667 14.90 21.41 -13.96
C LEU A 667 15.77 21.49 -12.69
N HIS A 668 15.32 20.84 -11.61
CA HIS A 668 16.09 20.72 -10.37
C HIS A 668 16.05 19.29 -9.87
N ASN A 669 17.17 18.84 -9.30
CA ASN A 669 17.31 17.50 -8.74
C ASN A 669 17.97 17.54 -7.36
N PRO A 670 17.46 16.89 -6.34
CA PRO A 670 18.12 16.86 -5.04
C PRO A 670 19.51 16.23 -5.10
N LYS A 671 20.46 16.89 -4.41
CA LYS A 671 21.86 16.49 -4.25
C LYS A 671 22.17 16.06 -2.83
N GLU A 672 21.61 16.78 -1.85
CA GLU A 672 21.85 16.58 -0.42
C GLU A 672 20.68 17.16 0.38
N TYR A 673 20.35 16.53 1.52
CA TYR A 673 19.47 17.11 2.53
C TYR A 673 20.26 17.48 3.77
N LYS A 674 20.09 18.74 4.22
CA LYS A 674 20.70 19.25 5.46
C LYS A 674 19.78 19.01 6.64
N THR A 675 20.36 18.73 7.81
CA THR A 675 19.61 18.47 9.03
C THR A 675 19.95 19.46 10.14
N ASP A 676 18.97 19.68 11.02
CA ASP A 676 19.18 20.38 12.27
C ASP A 676 19.94 19.49 13.30
N GLU A 677 20.18 20.02 14.49
CA GLU A 677 20.85 19.31 15.59
C GLU A 677 20.07 18.06 16.06
N LYS A 678 18.74 18.03 15.85
CA LYS A 678 17.89 16.90 16.18
C LYS A 678 17.81 15.85 15.07
N GLY A 679 18.49 16.09 13.93
CA GLY A 679 18.46 15.20 12.76
C GLY A 679 17.22 15.34 11.89
N ARG A 680 16.42 16.41 12.04
CA ARG A 680 15.28 16.71 11.16
C ARG A 680 15.76 17.47 9.93
N VAL A 681 15.18 17.19 8.76
CA VAL A 681 15.48 17.95 7.56
C VAL A 681 15.15 19.43 7.77
N CYS A 682 16.06 20.32 7.38
CA CYS A 682 15.87 21.77 7.49
C CYS A 682 16.12 22.49 6.15
N ALA A 683 16.82 21.88 5.20
CA ALA A 683 17.02 22.41 3.86
C ALA A 683 17.37 21.29 2.86
N ALA A 684 17.12 21.54 1.59
CA ALA A 684 17.58 20.72 0.47
C ALA A 684 18.53 21.50 -0.43
N VAL A 685 19.67 20.91 -0.78
CA VAL A 685 20.56 21.39 -1.83
C VAL A 685 20.15 20.71 -3.12
N LEU A 686 19.84 21.50 -4.15
CA LEU A 686 19.36 21.02 -5.43
C LEU A 686 20.38 21.37 -6.51
N ASP A 687 20.71 20.42 -7.38
CA ASP A 687 21.42 20.67 -8.62
C ASP A 687 20.47 21.31 -9.64
N VAL A 688 20.94 22.35 -10.33
CA VAL A 688 20.24 22.95 -11.47
C VAL A 688 20.50 22.08 -12.70
N MET A 689 19.43 21.73 -13.42
CA MET A 689 19.48 20.83 -14.57
C MET A 689 19.21 21.59 -15.85
N LYS A 690 19.68 21.05 -16.98
CA LYS A 690 19.26 21.41 -18.34
C LYS A 690 18.79 20.15 -19.08
N LEU A 691 18.01 20.33 -20.14
CA LEU A 691 17.63 19.22 -21.00
C LEU A 691 18.71 19.00 -22.06
N GLY A 692 19.19 17.76 -22.17
CA GLY A 692 20.03 17.29 -23.27
C GLY A 692 19.20 16.79 -24.45
N GLU A 693 19.84 16.10 -25.39
CA GLU A 693 19.19 15.51 -26.57
C GLU A 693 18.15 14.45 -26.20
N PRO A 694 17.07 14.33 -27.00
CA PRO A 694 16.06 13.31 -26.80
C PRO A 694 16.63 11.89 -26.97
N ASP A 695 16.24 10.96 -26.11
CA ASP A 695 16.53 9.54 -26.24
C ASP A 695 15.64 8.87 -27.33
N ALA A 696 15.84 7.56 -27.58
CA ALA A 696 15.04 6.79 -28.52
C ALA A 696 13.52 6.79 -28.25
N SER A 697 13.10 7.17 -27.04
CA SER A 697 11.68 7.34 -26.66
C SER A 697 11.18 8.78 -26.87
N GLY A 698 12.03 9.68 -27.35
CA GLY A 698 11.72 11.11 -27.51
C GLY A 698 11.81 11.93 -26.23
N ARG A 699 12.32 11.36 -25.11
CA ARG A 699 12.45 12.05 -23.84
C ARG A 699 13.84 12.65 -23.67
N CYS A 700 13.92 13.93 -23.33
CA CYS A 700 15.19 14.61 -23.10
C CYS A 700 15.86 14.14 -21.80
N ARG A 701 17.16 13.83 -21.87
CA ARG A 701 17.94 13.42 -20.71
C ARG A 701 18.27 14.66 -19.86
N PRO A 702 18.03 14.65 -18.54
CA PRO A 702 18.46 15.75 -17.68
C PRO A 702 19.98 15.72 -17.48
N GLU A 703 20.63 16.86 -17.63
CA GLU A 703 22.08 17.06 -17.49
C GLU A 703 22.35 18.12 -16.43
N LEU A 704 23.46 17.95 -15.67
CA LEU A 704 23.91 18.92 -14.69
C LEU A 704 24.43 20.20 -15.36
N THR A 705 24.04 21.38 -14.85
CA THR A 705 24.65 22.64 -15.25
C THR A 705 25.91 22.95 -14.45
N GLY A 706 26.12 22.35 -13.30
CA GLY A 706 27.16 22.63 -12.32
C GLY A 706 26.75 23.65 -11.26
N GLU A 707 25.58 24.27 -11.41
CA GLU A 707 25.02 25.21 -10.43
C GLU A 707 24.17 24.45 -9.39
N THR A 708 24.11 25.02 -8.19
CA THR A 708 23.25 24.49 -7.11
C THR A 708 22.49 25.63 -6.44
N ILE A 709 21.30 25.29 -5.94
CA ILE A 709 20.52 26.19 -5.09
C ILE A 709 20.21 25.47 -3.75
N THR A 710 19.95 26.25 -2.70
CA THR A 710 19.51 25.70 -1.41
C THR A 710 18.12 26.24 -1.11
N ILE A 711 17.21 25.35 -0.72
CA ILE A 711 15.83 25.69 -0.37
C ILE A 711 15.56 25.17 1.04
N ASP A 712 15.00 26.03 1.90
CA ASP A 712 14.55 25.64 3.23
C ASP A 712 13.33 24.74 3.12
N CYS A 713 13.32 23.69 3.93
CA CYS A 713 12.18 22.78 4.06
C CYS A 713 12.19 22.12 5.44
N ASP A 714 11.03 21.75 5.94
CA ASP A 714 10.87 21.00 7.19
C ASP A 714 10.26 19.61 6.98
N GLN A 715 9.84 19.31 5.74
CA GLN A 715 9.41 17.98 5.31
C GLN A 715 9.79 17.73 3.85
N VAL A 716 10.18 16.49 3.55
CA VAL A 716 10.42 16.04 2.17
C VAL A 716 9.64 14.76 1.91
N ILE A 717 8.96 14.68 0.75
CA ILE A 717 8.24 13.49 0.28
C ILE A 717 8.90 13.02 -1.02
N VAL A 718 9.52 11.84 -0.97
CA VAL A 718 10.26 11.26 -2.10
C VAL A 718 9.32 10.41 -2.96
N ALA A 719 9.05 10.86 -4.20
CA ALA A 719 8.14 10.25 -5.17
C ALA A 719 8.85 9.91 -6.50
N VAL A 720 10.03 9.28 -6.41
CA VAL A 720 10.90 8.98 -7.57
C VAL A 720 10.65 7.60 -8.19
N GLY A 721 9.50 7.02 -7.89
CA GLY A 721 9.03 5.73 -8.40
C GLY A 721 9.20 4.59 -7.41
N VAL A 722 8.73 3.43 -7.83
CA VAL A 722 8.69 2.20 -7.04
C VAL A 722 9.33 1.05 -7.80
N SER A 723 9.69 -0.01 -7.08
CA SER A 723 10.16 -1.28 -7.61
C SER A 723 9.21 -2.42 -7.21
N PRO A 724 9.19 -3.54 -7.94
CA PRO A 724 8.44 -4.73 -7.57
C PRO A 724 8.73 -5.18 -6.16
N ASN A 725 7.69 -5.64 -5.44
CA ASN A 725 7.87 -6.23 -4.12
C ASN A 725 8.46 -7.64 -4.26
N PRO A 726 9.62 -7.94 -3.65
CA PRO A 726 10.32 -9.20 -3.85
C PRO A 726 9.71 -10.39 -3.08
N LEU A 727 8.77 -10.17 -2.16
CA LEU A 727 8.26 -11.22 -1.26
C LEU A 727 7.65 -12.40 -2.02
N VAL A 728 6.69 -12.14 -2.91
CA VAL A 728 6.02 -13.19 -3.68
C VAL A 728 6.95 -13.80 -4.72
N PRO A 729 7.63 -13.04 -5.60
CA PRO A 729 8.52 -13.61 -6.60
C PRO A 729 9.61 -14.52 -6.03
N LYS A 730 10.25 -14.11 -4.92
CA LYS A 730 11.30 -14.90 -4.27
C LYS A 730 10.80 -16.15 -3.56
N SER A 731 9.51 -16.22 -3.24
CA SER A 731 8.92 -17.41 -2.64
C SER A 731 8.64 -18.54 -3.63
N ILE A 732 8.64 -18.24 -4.94
CA ILE A 732 8.32 -19.17 -6.01
C ILE A 732 9.62 -19.75 -6.58
N LYS A 733 9.88 -21.02 -6.32
CA LYS A 733 11.09 -21.70 -6.82
C LYS A 733 11.08 -21.81 -8.33
N GLY A 734 12.20 -21.45 -8.96
CA GLY A 734 12.38 -21.58 -10.40
C GLY A 734 11.60 -20.54 -11.24
N LEU A 735 11.04 -19.51 -10.61
CA LEU A 735 10.44 -18.41 -11.33
C LEU A 735 11.53 -17.54 -11.98
N GLU A 736 11.38 -17.27 -13.26
CA GLU A 736 12.29 -16.37 -14.00
C GLU A 736 11.97 -14.92 -13.66
N LEU A 737 13.01 -14.18 -13.23
CA LEU A 737 12.92 -12.77 -12.89
C LEU A 737 13.75 -11.94 -13.86
N GLY A 738 13.18 -10.83 -14.28
CA GLY A 738 13.80 -9.84 -15.12
C GLY A 738 14.60 -8.80 -14.33
N ARG A 739 14.99 -7.75 -15.04
CA ARG A 739 15.66 -6.60 -14.42
C ARG A 739 14.77 -5.98 -13.33
N LYS A 740 15.34 -5.69 -12.16
CA LYS A 740 14.64 -5.12 -10.99
C LYS A 740 13.60 -6.08 -10.37
N ASP A 741 13.84 -7.37 -10.43
CA ASP A 741 12.98 -8.40 -9.83
C ASP A 741 11.53 -8.44 -10.37
N THR A 742 11.27 -7.94 -11.58
CA THR A 742 9.99 -8.13 -12.27
C THR A 742 9.80 -9.59 -12.68
N ILE A 743 8.56 -10.08 -12.65
CA ILE A 743 8.26 -11.42 -13.17
C ILE A 743 8.31 -11.38 -14.71
N VAL A 744 9.07 -12.30 -15.31
CA VAL A 744 9.11 -12.48 -16.77
C VAL A 744 7.89 -13.28 -17.21
N VAL A 745 7.15 -12.75 -18.17
CA VAL A 745 5.98 -13.39 -18.77
C VAL A 745 6.04 -13.35 -20.29
N ASN A 746 5.38 -14.34 -20.94
CA ASN A 746 5.18 -14.34 -22.39
C ASN A 746 3.99 -13.42 -22.80
N ASP A 747 3.66 -13.37 -24.09
CA ASP A 747 2.55 -12.58 -24.62
C ASP A 747 1.17 -12.97 -24.07
N GLN A 748 1.06 -14.17 -23.51
CA GLN A 748 -0.14 -14.70 -22.87
C GLN A 748 -0.21 -14.37 -21.38
N MET A 749 0.75 -13.60 -20.85
CA MET A 749 0.91 -13.27 -19.42
C MET A 749 1.26 -14.47 -18.54
N GLN A 750 1.71 -15.59 -19.12
CA GLN A 750 2.17 -16.79 -18.42
C GLN A 750 3.65 -16.67 -18.06
N SER A 751 4.02 -17.05 -16.85
CA SER A 751 5.39 -17.04 -16.37
C SER A 751 6.18 -18.29 -16.83
N SER A 752 7.43 -18.44 -16.36
CA SER A 752 8.20 -19.67 -16.55
C SER A 752 7.61 -20.90 -15.85
N GLN A 753 6.62 -20.72 -14.98
CA GLN A 753 5.84 -21.78 -14.33
C GLN A 753 4.47 -21.88 -15.02
N PRO A 754 4.10 -23.04 -15.61
CA PRO A 754 2.91 -23.16 -16.46
C PRO A 754 1.58 -22.80 -15.79
N GLU A 755 1.45 -23.02 -14.49
CA GLU A 755 0.26 -22.72 -13.70
C GLU A 755 0.22 -21.30 -13.13
N ILE A 756 1.31 -20.52 -13.33
CA ILE A 756 1.45 -19.17 -12.77
C ILE A 756 1.43 -18.12 -13.88
N PHE A 757 0.46 -17.24 -13.80
CA PHE A 757 0.33 -16.05 -14.62
C PHE A 757 0.63 -14.81 -13.79
N ALA A 758 1.07 -13.73 -14.41
CA ALA A 758 1.32 -12.47 -13.70
C ALA A 758 0.96 -11.27 -14.56
N GLY A 759 0.64 -10.14 -13.90
CA GLY A 759 0.31 -8.91 -14.62
C GLY A 759 0.31 -7.68 -13.72
N GLY A 760 0.26 -6.51 -14.34
CA GLY A 760 0.37 -5.22 -13.66
C GLY A 760 1.80 -4.85 -13.31
N ASP A 761 1.99 -4.09 -12.24
CA ASP A 761 3.28 -3.49 -11.91
C ASP A 761 4.35 -4.52 -11.53
N ILE A 762 3.97 -5.70 -11.06
CA ILE A 762 4.93 -6.79 -10.78
C ILE A 762 5.64 -7.28 -12.05
N VAL A 763 5.03 -7.10 -13.22
CA VAL A 763 5.60 -7.43 -14.54
C VAL A 763 6.22 -6.17 -15.16
N ARG A 764 5.53 -5.03 -15.10
CA ARG A 764 5.90 -3.80 -15.83
C ARG A 764 6.85 -2.88 -15.06
N GLY A 765 6.97 -3.06 -13.74
CA GLY A 765 7.78 -2.19 -12.86
C GLY A 765 7.13 -0.86 -12.51
N GLY A 766 5.94 -0.59 -13.01
CA GLY A 766 5.12 0.59 -12.78
C GLY A 766 4.26 0.89 -14.00
N ALA A 767 2.93 0.94 -13.81
CA ALA A 767 1.96 1.13 -14.87
C ALA A 767 0.80 2.03 -14.43
N THR A 768 -0.21 2.17 -15.28
CA THR A 768 -1.48 2.80 -14.91
C THR A 768 -2.48 1.74 -14.48
N VAL A 769 -3.51 2.15 -13.75
CA VAL A 769 -4.60 1.27 -13.30
C VAL A 769 -5.14 0.44 -14.47
N ILE A 770 -5.47 1.08 -15.57
CA ILE A 770 -6.08 0.41 -16.73
C ILE A 770 -5.11 -0.53 -17.48
N LEU A 771 -3.81 -0.23 -17.52
CA LEU A 771 -2.82 -1.14 -18.10
C LEU A 771 -2.68 -2.40 -17.25
N ALA A 772 -2.69 -2.25 -15.94
CA ALA A 772 -2.69 -3.37 -15.01
C ALA A 772 -3.95 -4.23 -15.16
N MET A 773 -5.12 -3.59 -15.30
CA MET A 773 -6.39 -4.29 -15.59
C MET A 773 -6.32 -5.05 -16.92
N GLY A 774 -5.76 -4.45 -17.97
CA GLY A 774 -5.59 -5.10 -19.28
C GLY A 774 -4.72 -6.36 -19.20
N ASP A 775 -3.66 -6.35 -18.39
CA ASP A 775 -2.85 -7.55 -18.13
C ASP A 775 -3.65 -8.62 -17.40
N GLY A 776 -4.43 -8.25 -16.38
CA GLY A 776 -5.32 -9.15 -15.64
C GLY A 776 -6.33 -9.83 -16.57
N ARG A 777 -6.98 -9.06 -17.47
CA ARG A 777 -7.92 -9.60 -18.46
C ARG A 777 -7.25 -10.60 -19.41
N ARG A 778 -6.07 -10.25 -19.94
CA ARG A 778 -5.32 -11.11 -20.86
C ARG A 778 -4.91 -12.41 -20.17
N ALA A 779 -4.42 -12.31 -18.96
CA ALA A 779 -4.09 -13.47 -18.14
C ALA A 779 -5.31 -14.36 -17.86
N ALA A 780 -6.45 -13.76 -17.51
CA ALA A 780 -7.70 -14.49 -17.27
C ALA A 780 -8.18 -15.24 -18.51
N ALA A 781 -8.13 -14.62 -19.69
CA ALA A 781 -8.54 -15.27 -20.94
C ALA A 781 -7.65 -16.51 -21.24
N ASN A 782 -6.33 -16.33 -21.17
CA ASN A 782 -5.38 -17.40 -21.49
C ASN A 782 -5.35 -18.51 -20.42
N MET A 783 -5.47 -18.16 -19.13
CA MET A 783 -5.58 -19.16 -18.08
C MET A 783 -6.89 -19.96 -18.20
N ALA A 784 -7.99 -19.31 -18.50
CA ALA A 784 -9.29 -20.00 -18.69
C ALA A 784 -9.22 -20.97 -19.88
N GLU A 785 -8.63 -20.57 -21.01
CA GLU A 785 -8.41 -21.43 -22.16
C GLU A 785 -7.54 -22.65 -21.78
N GLN A 786 -6.44 -22.43 -21.05
CA GLN A 786 -5.58 -23.52 -20.60
C GLN A 786 -6.26 -24.49 -19.64
N LEU A 787 -7.14 -24.01 -18.74
CA LEU A 787 -7.76 -24.84 -17.71
C LEU A 787 -9.05 -25.54 -18.17
N LEU A 788 -9.72 -25.02 -19.21
CA LEU A 788 -10.93 -25.60 -19.76
C LEU A 788 -10.66 -26.49 -20.97
N GLY A 789 -9.47 -26.41 -21.59
CA GLY A 789 -9.05 -27.18 -22.78
C GLY A 789 -9.54 -26.51 -24.03
#